data_25d99b0c5b0fa360d3663e790ad27313
#
_entry.id   25d99b0c5b0fa360d3663e790ad27313
#
_cell.length_a   1.000
_cell.length_b   1.000
_cell.length_c   1.000
_cell.angle_alpha   90.00
_cell.angle_beta   90.00
_cell.angle_gamma   90.00
#
_symmetry.space_group_name_H-M   'P 1'
#
loop_
_entity.id
_entity.type
_entity.pdbx_description
1 polymer ?
#
loop_
_entity_poly.entity_id
_entity_poly.type
_entity_poly.pdbx_seq_one_letter_code
_entity_poly.pdbx_strand_id
1 'polypeptide(L)'
;NYVLLLCKNMKIQEKALSDLEFTTVLQQLSQLAITAMGKERCLSLKPFEKEAELILQLESVSEFTASFANENRIPNHGFDDLTAEIHLLKIENSVLEIDGFRRIAAASDIINILLKFFKKFKEYYPKLYGQGANIEITKELILSINNVIDRFGEVRNDASPELYQIRKKIQSVRSKIGQSFQRALSQYSSADYLDDIKESVVDNRRVLAVKAMHRRKIKGAIMGSSKTGSIVYIEPETTLQHTRELNNLQFEETDEIKRILLELTQSLQPYRPLLIEYQQYLILMDSYYARAKYAELTSSILPKINPKRELTLVDAYHPLLYLSNKKEGKKTFPQDITLTEGQRIIVISGPNAGGKSITLKTVGLLQLMLQTGMLIPVHEQSTVCFFDQIITDIGDNQSIENHLSTYSYRLKNMKYFIRKCNKNTLFLIDEFGTGSDPELGGALAEAFLEEFYNREAYGIITTHYSNLKVLANELPFMSNANMQFDNHTLEPVFNLILGEAGSSFTFEVAQKNGIPYSLINRAKKKIERGKVRFDATIAKLQKERSQMTKTGDSLRKQESKAIEENARLELLNKKIKEKLIGYQELFDHNQRMIVLGNKVNEVADRFFENNKKRPLVADLLRLVDGENSKRKKKTATEKKIDKEVKEKANTEATKAMVGIRKEKKKKKKAAPVPVKVKVNFKLGDQVRLFDGKAVGTIDSIEKEK
;
A
#
# COMPACT_ATOMS: atom_id res chain seq x y z
N ASN A 1 23.63 31.11 -12.13
CA ASN A 1 22.73 31.42 -13.26
C ASN A 1 22.03 30.16 -13.76
N TYR A 2 21.14 29.55 -12.94
CA TYR A 2 20.16 28.55 -13.38
C TYR A 2 19.15 28.37 -12.23
N VAL A 3 18.34 29.36 -11.94
CA VAL A 3 17.10 29.19 -11.15
C VAL A 3 16.17 30.34 -11.48
N LEU A 4 15.60 30.30 -12.65
CA LEU A 4 14.33 30.95 -12.96
C LEU A 4 13.47 29.90 -13.67
N LEU A 5 13.25 28.76 -13.01
CA LEU A 5 12.16 27.87 -13.34
C LEU A 5 10.88 28.51 -12.83
N LEU A 6 10.12 29.01 -13.79
CA LEU A 6 8.76 29.50 -13.67
C LEU A 6 7.98 28.67 -12.63
N CYS A 7 7.63 29.27 -11.50
CA CYS A 7 6.67 28.70 -10.57
C CYS A 7 5.33 28.59 -11.33
N LYS A 8 5.07 27.40 -11.88
CA LYS A 8 3.79 27.08 -12.50
C LYS A 8 2.80 26.82 -11.37
N ASN A 9 1.80 27.67 -11.26
CA ASN A 9 0.70 27.45 -10.34
C ASN A 9 -0.27 26.45 -10.98
N MET A 10 -0.28 25.22 -10.49
CA MET A 10 -1.26 24.20 -10.85
C MET A 10 -2.61 24.57 -10.22
N LYS A 11 -3.66 24.76 -11.04
CA LYS A 11 -5.02 25.12 -10.59
C LYS A 11 -6.01 24.10 -11.10
N ILE A 12 -6.37 23.15 -10.25
CA ILE A 12 -7.39 22.14 -10.57
C ILE A 12 -8.74 22.60 -10.05
N GLN A 13 -9.78 22.45 -10.87
CA GLN A 13 -11.14 22.85 -10.51
C GLN A 13 -11.79 21.87 -9.53
N GLU A 14 -12.65 22.40 -8.64
CA GLU A 14 -13.48 21.57 -7.75
C GLU A 14 -14.38 20.60 -8.52
N LYS A 15 -14.88 21.01 -9.71
CA LYS A 15 -15.64 20.14 -10.59
C LYS A 15 -14.86 18.85 -10.95
N ALA A 16 -13.58 18.97 -11.28
CA ALA A 16 -12.76 17.80 -11.60
C ALA A 16 -12.61 16.84 -10.40
N LEU A 17 -12.60 17.34 -9.17
CA LEU A 17 -12.58 16.52 -7.96
C LEU A 17 -13.87 15.67 -7.84
N SER A 18 -15.01 16.28 -8.16
CA SER A 18 -16.31 15.62 -8.14
C SER A 18 -16.47 14.62 -9.29
N ASP A 19 -16.21 15.04 -10.52
CA ASP A 19 -16.38 14.22 -11.73
C ASP A 19 -15.51 12.94 -11.69
N LEU A 20 -14.32 13.04 -11.07
CA LEU A 20 -13.36 11.95 -10.90
C LEU A 20 -13.55 11.16 -9.60
N GLU A 21 -14.57 11.44 -8.81
CA GLU A 21 -14.87 10.76 -7.53
C GLU A 21 -13.72 10.83 -6.51
N PHE A 22 -12.89 11.89 -6.58
CA PHE A 22 -11.74 12.04 -5.72
C PHE A 22 -12.11 12.19 -4.24
N THR A 23 -13.28 12.76 -3.94
CA THR A 23 -13.82 12.84 -2.58
C THR A 23 -13.99 11.48 -1.95
N THR A 24 -14.39 10.46 -2.72
CA THR A 24 -14.47 9.06 -2.26
C THR A 24 -13.09 8.50 -1.91
N VAL A 25 -12.08 8.84 -2.72
CA VAL A 25 -10.67 8.46 -2.39
C VAL A 25 -10.23 9.11 -1.09
N LEU A 26 -10.51 10.40 -0.89
CA LEU A 26 -10.18 11.10 0.36
C LEU A 26 -10.90 10.51 1.58
N GLN A 27 -12.16 10.11 1.42
CA GLN A 27 -12.91 9.41 2.48
C GLN A 27 -12.27 8.06 2.84
N GLN A 28 -11.89 7.26 1.84
CA GLN A 28 -11.18 6.00 2.09
C GLN A 28 -9.82 6.25 2.74
N LEU A 29 -9.09 7.26 2.28
CA LEU A 29 -7.80 7.67 2.82
C LEU A 29 -7.92 8.09 4.29
N SER A 30 -8.92 8.91 4.63
CA SER A 30 -9.12 9.39 6.00
C SER A 30 -9.36 8.28 7.00
N GLN A 31 -9.98 7.17 6.58
CA GLN A 31 -10.19 6.01 7.44
C GLN A 31 -8.88 5.28 7.81
N LEU A 32 -7.80 5.52 7.07
CA LEU A 32 -6.49 4.92 7.32
C LEU A 32 -5.61 5.75 8.25
N ALA A 33 -5.96 7.02 8.48
CA ALA A 33 -5.27 7.86 9.46
C ALA A 33 -5.58 7.41 10.89
N ILE A 34 -4.59 7.47 11.78
CA ILE A 34 -4.69 7.02 13.16
C ILE A 34 -5.44 8.05 14.02
N THR A 35 -5.13 9.33 13.83
CA THR A 35 -5.60 10.44 14.66
C THR A 35 -6.79 11.17 14.03
N ALA A 36 -7.60 11.85 14.86
CA ALA A 36 -8.69 12.68 14.35
C ALA A 36 -8.19 13.81 13.46
N MET A 37 -7.11 14.49 13.86
CA MET A 37 -6.51 15.57 13.09
C MET A 37 -5.89 15.06 11.77
N GLY A 38 -5.28 13.88 11.76
CA GLY A 38 -4.80 13.22 10.55
C GLY A 38 -5.93 12.89 9.58
N LYS A 39 -7.08 12.42 10.08
CA LYS A 39 -8.30 12.20 9.27
C LYS A 39 -8.77 13.49 8.62
N GLU A 40 -8.87 14.56 9.38
CA GLU A 40 -9.27 15.87 8.89
C GLU A 40 -8.27 16.41 7.84
N ARG A 41 -6.97 16.26 8.10
CA ARG A 41 -5.92 16.61 7.13
C ARG A 41 -6.06 15.82 5.83
N CYS A 42 -6.35 14.52 5.90
CA CYS A 42 -6.57 13.69 4.72
C CYS A 42 -7.79 14.15 3.91
N LEU A 43 -8.90 14.49 4.57
CA LEU A 43 -10.10 15.02 3.90
C LEU A 43 -9.87 16.39 3.25
N SER A 44 -8.98 17.20 3.80
CA SER A 44 -8.66 18.55 3.30
C SER A 44 -7.55 18.57 2.25
N LEU A 45 -7.04 17.42 1.80
CA LEU A 45 -5.98 17.37 0.79
C LEU A 45 -6.46 17.99 -0.52
N LYS A 46 -5.61 18.87 -1.05
CA LYS A 46 -5.80 19.56 -2.34
C LYS A 46 -4.57 19.34 -3.21
N PRO A 47 -4.72 19.44 -4.53
CA PRO A 47 -3.59 19.43 -5.45
C PRO A 47 -2.58 20.52 -5.09
N PHE A 48 -1.29 20.17 -5.14
CA PHE A 48 -0.21 21.10 -4.87
C PHE A 48 -0.08 22.11 -6.00
N GLU A 49 0.21 23.35 -5.66
CA GLU A 49 0.42 24.42 -6.65
C GLU A 49 1.84 24.40 -7.23
N LYS A 50 2.83 23.94 -6.44
CA LYS A 50 4.24 23.94 -6.83
C LYS A 50 4.77 22.52 -7.03
N GLU A 51 5.43 22.31 -8.16
CA GLU A 51 6.00 21.03 -8.54
C GLU A 51 7.05 20.51 -7.55
N ALA A 52 7.91 21.40 -7.05
CA ALA A 52 8.95 21.00 -6.09
C ALA A 52 8.38 20.49 -4.75
N GLU A 53 7.32 21.14 -4.25
CA GLU A 53 6.62 20.71 -3.04
C GLU A 53 5.94 19.37 -3.26
N LEU A 54 5.30 19.20 -4.42
CA LEU A 54 4.65 17.94 -4.81
C LEU A 54 5.63 16.78 -4.89
N ILE A 55 6.77 16.96 -5.54
CA ILE A 55 7.81 15.92 -5.65
C ILE A 55 8.28 15.52 -4.25
N LEU A 56 8.55 16.49 -3.37
CA LEU A 56 8.95 16.21 -1.99
C LEU A 56 7.91 15.37 -1.23
N GLN A 57 6.61 15.68 -1.43
CA GLN A 57 5.53 14.93 -0.82
C GLN A 57 5.45 13.48 -1.35
N LEU A 58 5.54 13.31 -2.67
CA LEU A 58 5.52 11.99 -3.31
C LEU A 58 6.69 11.12 -2.87
N GLU A 59 7.90 11.69 -2.83
CA GLU A 59 9.09 10.99 -2.36
C GLU A 59 8.99 10.63 -0.87
N SER A 60 8.45 11.53 -0.03
CA SER A 60 8.22 11.25 1.40
C SER A 60 7.21 10.11 1.62
N VAL A 61 6.12 10.08 0.83
CA VAL A 61 5.15 8.97 0.88
C VAL A 61 5.77 7.67 0.38
N SER A 62 6.62 7.73 -0.66
CA SER A 62 7.33 6.57 -1.17
C SER A 62 8.29 5.98 -0.13
N GLU A 63 9.07 6.82 0.56
CA GLU A 63 9.94 6.41 1.69
C GLU A 63 9.10 5.77 2.81
N PHE A 64 7.96 6.38 3.15
CA PHE A 64 7.06 5.84 4.18
C PHE A 64 6.50 4.47 3.77
N THR A 65 6.08 4.32 2.51
CA THR A 65 5.57 3.05 1.98
C THR A 65 6.65 1.96 2.01
N ALA A 66 7.88 2.31 1.64
CA ALA A 66 9.02 1.40 1.68
C ALA A 66 9.31 0.90 3.11
N SER A 67 9.00 1.71 4.15
CA SER A 67 9.21 1.33 5.55
C SER A 67 8.37 0.12 5.98
N PHE A 68 7.22 -0.15 5.35
CA PHE A 68 6.37 -1.29 5.70
C PHE A 68 7.01 -2.65 5.36
N ALA A 69 7.89 -2.68 4.37
CA ALA A 69 8.62 -3.88 3.97
C ALA A 69 9.97 -4.06 4.70
N ASN A 70 10.44 -3.03 5.42
CA ASN A 70 11.71 -3.03 6.10
C ASN A 70 11.58 -3.56 7.55
N GLU A 71 12.68 -4.09 8.09
CA GLU A 71 12.76 -4.46 9.51
C GLU A 71 12.69 -3.23 10.43
N ASN A 72 13.28 -2.11 9.99
CA ASN A 72 13.26 -0.83 10.71
C ASN A 72 12.03 -0.02 10.30
N ARG A 73 10.89 -0.35 10.87
CA ARG A 73 9.62 0.38 10.64
C ARG A 73 9.63 1.73 11.36
N ILE A 74 8.99 2.72 10.74
CA ILE A 74 8.76 4.01 11.38
C ILE A 74 7.94 3.80 12.65
N PRO A 75 8.35 4.38 13.82
CA PRO A 75 7.64 4.25 15.08
C PRO A 75 6.19 4.75 15.00
N ASN A 76 5.38 4.31 15.97
CA ASN A 76 4.02 4.82 16.12
C ASN A 76 4.02 6.33 16.36
N HIS A 77 3.13 7.05 15.68
CA HIS A 77 2.98 8.51 15.72
C HIS A 77 1.57 8.94 16.16
N GLY A 78 0.77 8.01 16.68
CA GLY A 78 -0.57 8.33 17.18
C GLY A 78 -0.49 9.25 18.41
N PHE A 79 -1.22 10.37 18.39
CA PHE A 79 -1.26 11.38 19.44
C PHE A 79 -2.66 11.93 19.60
N ASP A 80 -2.91 12.54 20.76
CA ASP A 80 -4.14 13.26 21.03
C ASP A 80 -4.02 14.73 20.63
N ASP A 81 -5.14 15.35 20.26
CA ASP A 81 -5.21 16.76 19.88
C ASP A 81 -4.76 17.67 21.03
N LEU A 82 -3.80 18.57 20.75
CA LEU A 82 -3.26 19.55 21.69
C LEU A 82 -3.82 20.95 21.48
N THR A 83 -4.82 21.12 20.61
CA THR A 83 -5.33 22.47 20.24
C THR A 83 -5.84 23.25 21.43
N ALA A 84 -6.54 22.58 22.35
CA ALA A 84 -7.07 23.20 23.58
C ALA A 84 -5.94 23.66 24.51
N GLU A 85 -4.94 22.82 24.73
CA GLU A 85 -3.77 23.10 25.57
C GLU A 85 -2.94 24.26 24.99
N ILE A 86 -2.65 24.22 23.68
CA ILE A 86 -1.93 25.26 22.96
C ILE A 86 -2.68 26.59 23.03
N HIS A 87 -4.02 26.57 23.00
CA HIS A 87 -4.83 27.77 23.18
C HIS A 87 -4.76 28.30 24.62
N LEU A 88 -4.90 27.43 25.61
CA LEU A 88 -4.79 27.80 27.03
C LEU A 88 -3.42 28.37 27.37
N LEU A 89 -2.33 27.79 26.85
CA LEU A 89 -0.96 28.31 27.05
C LEU A 89 -0.75 29.73 26.50
N LYS A 90 -1.68 30.28 25.71
CA LYS A 90 -1.67 31.68 25.25
C LYS A 90 -2.24 32.65 26.31
N ILE A 91 -3.09 32.16 27.21
CA ILE A 91 -3.86 32.97 28.14
C ILE A 91 -3.07 33.07 29.46
N GLU A 92 -2.83 34.30 29.92
CA GLU A 92 -2.20 34.53 31.20
C GLU A 92 -3.05 33.95 32.36
N ASN A 93 -2.38 33.37 33.34
CA ASN A 93 -3.00 32.75 34.52
C ASN A 93 -4.02 31.65 34.21
N SER A 94 -4.00 31.08 33.01
CA SER A 94 -4.72 29.86 32.73
C SER A 94 -4.08 28.68 33.46
N VAL A 95 -4.88 27.67 33.77
CA VAL A 95 -4.42 26.42 34.36
C VAL A 95 -4.81 25.26 33.46
N LEU A 96 -3.85 24.48 33.05
CA LEU A 96 -4.09 23.23 32.35
C LEU A 96 -4.58 22.15 33.31
N GLU A 97 -5.45 21.31 32.84
CA GLU A 97 -5.83 20.08 33.53
C GLU A 97 -4.73 19.03 33.48
N ILE A 98 -4.72 18.12 34.41
CA ILE A 98 -3.72 17.03 34.52
C ILE A 98 -3.62 16.24 33.21
N ASP A 99 -4.75 15.89 32.60
CA ASP A 99 -4.78 15.17 31.33
C ASP A 99 -4.21 15.98 30.16
N GLY A 100 -4.32 17.32 30.20
CA GLY A 100 -3.66 18.19 29.23
C GLY A 100 -2.14 18.11 29.27
N PHE A 101 -1.58 18.13 30.49
CA PHE A 101 -0.11 17.93 30.67
C PHE A 101 0.34 16.56 30.16
N ARG A 102 -0.44 15.51 30.44
CA ARG A 102 -0.13 14.15 29.98
C ARG A 102 -0.13 14.06 28.45
N ARG A 103 -1.11 14.68 27.78
CA ARG A 103 -1.15 14.76 26.32
C ARG A 103 0.09 15.47 25.76
N ILE A 104 0.48 16.61 26.35
CA ILE A 104 1.68 17.35 25.97
C ILE A 104 2.94 16.47 26.13
N ALA A 105 3.10 15.82 27.27
CA ALA A 105 4.25 14.96 27.55
C ALA A 105 4.31 13.77 26.57
N ALA A 106 3.19 13.10 26.32
CA ALA A 106 3.09 11.98 25.39
C ALA A 106 3.43 12.39 23.96
N ALA A 107 2.86 13.50 23.45
CA ALA A 107 3.17 14.00 22.13
C ALA A 107 4.65 14.39 21.98
N SER A 108 5.23 15.05 23.01
CA SER A 108 6.64 15.41 23.02
C SER A 108 7.57 14.19 23.02
N ASP A 109 7.22 13.12 23.72
CA ASP A 109 7.99 11.88 23.71
C ASP A 109 7.93 11.18 22.35
N ILE A 110 6.75 11.09 21.75
CA ILE A 110 6.56 10.54 20.40
C ILE A 110 7.42 11.30 19.38
N ILE A 111 7.41 12.63 19.42
CA ILE A 111 8.27 13.46 18.55
C ILE A 111 9.74 13.15 18.77
N ASN A 112 10.18 13.12 20.02
CA ASN A 112 11.58 12.81 20.35
C ASN A 112 12.01 11.43 19.82
N ILE A 113 11.12 10.44 19.88
CA ILE A 113 11.35 9.11 19.32
C ILE A 113 11.45 9.17 17.79
N LEU A 114 10.51 9.84 17.12
CA LEU A 114 10.49 9.97 15.67
C LEU A 114 11.72 10.70 15.14
N LEU A 115 12.06 11.86 15.71
CA LEU A 115 13.21 12.66 15.25
C LEU A 115 14.53 11.91 15.46
N LYS A 116 14.69 11.18 16.58
CA LYS A 116 15.85 10.32 16.80
C LYS A 116 15.90 9.17 15.82
N PHE A 117 14.76 8.56 15.52
CA PHE A 117 14.66 7.48 14.52
C PHE A 117 15.10 7.98 13.14
N PHE A 118 14.53 9.08 12.66
CA PHE A 118 14.90 9.62 11.35
C PHE A 118 16.36 10.11 11.29
N LYS A 119 16.89 10.66 12.38
CA LYS A 119 18.30 11.02 12.48
C LYS A 119 19.21 9.79 12.37
N LYS A 120 18.84 8.67 13.00
CA LYS A 120 19.58 7.40 12.93
C LYS A 120 19.52 6.78 11.53
N PHE A 121 18.39 6.89 10.86
CA PHE A 121 18.13 6.26 9.57
C PHE A 121 18.05 7.27 8.41
N LYS A 122 18.76 8.40 8.50
CA LYS A 122 18.73 9.50 7.51
C LYS A 122 19.09 9.06 6.08
N GLU A 123 19.92 8.02 5.92
CA GLU A 123 20.32 7.48 4.61
C GLU A 123 19.19 6.68 3.94
N TYR A 124 18.30 6.07 4.74
CA TYR A 124 17.16 5.30 4.25
C TYR A 124 15.93 6.17 4.02
N TYR A 125 15.77 7.24 4.81
CA TYR A 125 14.61 8.14 4.80
C TYR A 125 15.03 9.62 4.70
N PRO A 126 15.79 10.02 3.65
CA PRO A 126 16.35 11.38 3.56
C PRO A 126 15.27 12.47 3.47
N LYS A 127 14.14 12.20 2.81
CA LYS A 127 13.07 13.18 2.63
C LYS A 127 12.27 13.36 3.92
N LEU A 128 11.90 12.25 4.58
CA LEU A 128 11.22 12.28 5.88
C LEU A 128 12.10 12.89 6.99
N TYR A 129 13.40 12.62 6.97
CA TYR A 129 14.35 13.29 7.84
C TYR A 129 14.38 14.80 7.62
N GLY A 130 14.39 15.25 6.36
CA GLY A 130 14.36 16.65 6.00
C GLY A 130 13.15 17.43 6.53
N GLN A 131 11.98 16.76 6.64
CA GLN A 131 10.76 17.37 7.18
C GLN A 131 10.85 17.74 8.67
N GLY A 132 11.63 16.98 9.43
CA GLY A 132 11.82 17.20 10.89
C GLY A 132 13.18 17.80 11.27
N ALA A 133 14.06 18.10 10.32
CA ALA A 133 15.45 18.49 10.59
C ALA A 133 15.59 19.77 11.42
N ASN A 134 14.64 20.70 11.30
CA ASN A 134 14.64 21.99 12.00
C ASN A 134 13.87 21.94 13.34
N ILE A 135 13.21 20.84 13.66
CA ILE A 135 12.40 20.73 14.88
C ILE A 135 13.33 20.37 16.05
N GLU A 136 13.24 21.14 17.11
CA GLU A 136 14.07 20.96 18.31
C GLU A 136 13.59 19.75 19.14
N ILE A 137 14.54 18.93 19.58
CA ILE A 137 14.31 17.83 20.54
C ILE A 137 14.46 18.39 21.94
N THR A 138 13.40 18.40 22.74
CA THR A 138 13.49 18.78 24.15
C THR A 138 13.06 17.65 25.07
N LYS A 139 13.84 17.46 26.13
CA LYS A 139 13.49 16.59 27.27
C LYS A 139 12.97 17.38 28.47
N GLU A 140 13.28 18.67 28.52
CA GLU A 140 12.97 19.55 29.67
C GLU A 140 11.47 19.62 29.91
N LEU A 141 10.69 19.77 28.83
CA LEU A 141 9.23 19.79 28.87
C LEU A 141 8.65 18.53 29.51
N ILE A 142 9.14 17.35 29.11
CA ILE A 142 8.71 16.06 29.64
C ILE A 142 9.14 15.91 31.10
N LEU A 143 10.37 16.33 31.45
CA LEU A 143 10.88 16.26 32.80
C LEU A 143 10.11 17.18 33.75
N SER A 144 9.82 18.43 33.34
CA SER A 144 9.02 19.36 34.11
C SER A 144 7.64 18.80 34.45
N ILE A 145 6.96 18.19 33.48
CA ILE A 145 5.66 17.57 33.71
C ILE A 145 5.80 16.35 34.63
N ASN A 146 6.75 15.44 34.38
CA ASN A 146 6.90 14.19 35.14
C ASN A 146 7.39 14.42 36.58
N ASN A 147 8.02 15.56 36.88
CA ASN A 147 8.37 15.95 38.22
C ASN A 147 7.14 16.34 39.05
N VAL A 148 6.06 16.80 38.42
CA VAL A 148 4.83 17.25 39.07
C VAL A 148 3.74 16.19 39.02
N ILE A 149 3.60 15.52 37.89
CA ILE A 149 2.51 14.54 37.62
C ILE A 149 3.13 13.15 37.48
N ASP A 150 2.53 12.18 38.15
CA ASP A 150 2.98 10.82 38.08
C ASP A 150 2.37 10.06 36.87
N ARG A 151 2.79 8.80 36.69
CA ARG A 151 2.31 7.93 35.61
C ARG A 151 0.82 7.57 35.68
N PHE A 152 0.20 7.73 36.85
CA PHE A 152 -1.22 7.44 37.06
C PHE A 152 -2.12 8.65 36.80
N GLY A 153 -1.53 9.82 36.60
CA GLY A 153 -2.26 11.06 36.39
C GLY A 153 -2.63 11.76 37.70
N GLU A 154 -1.82 11.58 38.73
CA GLU A 154 -1.98 12.28 40.00
C GLU A 154 -0.82 13.23 40.25
N VAL A 155 -1.10 14.34 40.94
CA VAL A 155 -0.02 15.23 41.40
C VAL A 155 0.81 14.53 42.45
N ARG A 156 2.11 14.42 42.23
CA ARG A 156 3.05 13.73 43.11
C ARG A 156 3.06 14.32 44.51
N ASN A 157 3.31 13.46 45.49
CA ASN A 157 3.38 13.92 46.88
C ASN A 157 4.51 14.91 47.15
N ASP A 158 5.57 14.81 46.37
CA ASP A 158 6.79 15.62 46.43
C ASP A 158 6.82 16.76 45.41
N ALA A 159 5.68 17.05 44.77
CA ALA A 159 5.56 18.14 43.79
C ALA A 159 5.84 19.51 44.43
N SER A 160 5.48 19.72 45.71
CA SER A 160 5.93 20.84 46.52
C SER A 160 6.15 20.42 47.99
N PRO A 161 7.01 21.13 48.72
CA PRO A 161 7.18 20.90 50.15
C PRO A 161 5.86 21.09 50.93
N GLU A 162 5.06 22.07 50.54
CA GLU A 162 3.79 22.41 51.13
C GLU A 162 2.77 21.26 50.96
N LEU A 163 2.61 20.75 49.74
CA LEU A 163 1.72 19.62 49.41
C LEU A 163 2.10 18.38 50.24
N TYR A 164 3.40 18.12 50.35
CA TYR A 164 3.89 16.99 51.17
C TYR A 164 3.48 17.11 52.64
N GLN A 165 3.61 18.30 53.21
CA GLN A 165 3.22 18.55 54.61
C GLN A 165 1.67 18.44 54.79
N ILE A 166 0.90 19.00 53.88
CA ILE A 166 -0.56 18.92 53.91
C ILE A 166 -1.01 17.45 53.88
N ARG A 167 -0.52 16.64 52.93
CA ARG A 167 -0.87 15.21 52.81
C ARG A 167 -0.44 14.40 54.01
N LYS A 168 0.72 14.72 54.62
CA LYS A 168 1.16 14.11 55.88
C LYS A 168 0.21 14.44 57.04
N LYS A 169 -0.25 15.69 57.14
CA LYS A 169 -1.25 16.11 58.13
C LYS A 169 -2.56 15.38 57.92
N ILE A 170 -3.04 15.30 56.67
CA ILE A 170 -4.28 14.55 56.27
C ILE A 170 -4.19 13.10 56.77
N GLN A 171 -3.10 12.40 56.54
CA GLN A 171 -2.91 11.03 57.01
C GLN A 171 -2.96 10.93 58.54
N SER A 172 -2.32 11.86 59.23
CA SER A 172 -2.34 11.93 60.71
C SER A 172 -3.74 12.17 61.24
N VAL A 173 -4.49 13.10 60.64
CA VAL A 173 -5.88 13.44 61.05
C VAL A 173 -6.82 12.25 60.77
N ARG A 174 -6.70 11.58 59.63
CA ARG A 174 -7.46 10.35 59.33
C ARG A 174 -7.23 9.27 60.35
N SER A 175 -6.00 9.09 60.82
CA SER A 175 -5.69 8.15 61.90
C SER A 175 -6.36 8.55 63.22
N LYS A 176 -6.32 9.85 63.59
CA LYS A 176 -7.00 10.38 64.78
C LYS A 176 -8.54 10.20 64.71
N ILE A 177 -9.15 10.43 63.54
CA ILE A 177 -10.56 10.16 63.31
C ILE A 177 -10.88 8.68 63.61
N GLY A 178 -10.10 7.76 63.02
CA GLY A 178 -10.27 6.32 63.26
C GLY A 178 -10.17 5.92 64.72
N GLN A 179 -9.16 6.43 65.43
CA GLN A 179 -8.93 6.16 66.87
C GLN A 179 -10.06 6.77 67.73
N SER A 180 -10.45 8.03 67.47
CA SER A 180 -11.52 8.72 68.17
C SER A 180 -12.89 8.03 68.00
N PHE A 181 -13.16 7.65 66.76
CA PHE A 181 -14.39 6.92 66.43
C PHE A 181 -14.44 5.56 67.12
N GLN A 182 -13.33 4.79 67.12
CA GLN A 182 -13.27 3.48 67.76
C GLN A 182 -13.44 3.57 69.27
N ARG A 183 -12.90 4.62 69.92
CA ARG A 183 -13.13 4.89 71.34
C ARG A 183 -14.64 5.18 71.63
N ALA A 184 -15.27 6.04 70.82
CA ALA A 184 -16.69 6.35 70.95
C ALA A 184 -17.55 5.10 70.69
N LEU A 185 -17.24 4.30 69.66
CA LEU A 185 -17.94 3.04 69.38
C LEU A 185 -17.87 2.08 70.55
N SER A 186 -16.70 1.88 71.16
CA SER A 186 -16.52 1.02 72.35
C SER A 186 -17.32 1.54 73.57
N GLN A 187 -17.23 2.86 73.84
CA GLN A 187 -17.91 3.50 74.94
C GLN A 187 -19.43 3.35 74.83
N TYR A 188 -20.03 3.65 73.68
CA TYR A 188 -21.49 3.62 73.52
C TYR A 188 -22.03 2.21 73.26
N SER A 189 -21.22 1.29 72.73
CA SER A 189 -21.54 -0.14 72.67
C SER A 189 -21.65 -0.76 74.06
N SER A 190 -20.73 -0.47 75.00
CA SER A 190 -20.79 -0.93 76.39
C SER A 190 -21.98 -0.37 77.15
N ALA A 191 -22.54 0.77 76.75
CA ALA A 191 -23.72 1.38 77.37
C ALA A 191 -25.05 0.89 76.73
N ASP A 192 -25.02 -0.03 75.76
CA ASP A 192 -26.16 -0.57 75.02
C ASP A 192 -27.03 0.51 74.31
N TYR A 193 -26.38 1.60 73.85
CA TYR A 193 -27.06 2.68 73.15
C TYR A 193 -27.13 2.46 71.65
N LEU A 194 -26.28 1.54 71.11
CA LEU A 194 -26.18 1.25 69.71
C LEU A 194 -27.13 0.15 69.30
N ASP A 195 -27.51 0.14 68.01
CA ASP A 195 -28.24 -0.93 67.39
C ASP A 195 -27.35 -2.15 67.14
N ASP A 196 -27.94 -3.25 66.65
CA ASP A 196 -27.19 -4.47 66.26
C ASP A 196 -26.10 -4.16 65.24
N ILE A 197 -26.43 -3.29 64.27
CA ILE A 197 -25.45 -2.71 63.33
C ILE A 197 -24.81 -1.48 63.98
N LYS A 198 -23.77 -1.66 64.77
CA LYS A 198 -23.18 -0.63 65.64
C LYS A 198 -22.68 0.61 64.92
N GLU A 199 -22.24 0.49 63.65
CA GLU A 199 -21.74 1.59 62.85
C GLU A 199 -22.24 1.52 61.40
N SER A 200 -22.24 2.67 60.71
CA SER A 200 -22.58 2.80 59.31
C SER A 200 -21.72 3.91 58.67
N VAL A 201 -21.85 4.10 57.35
CA VAL A 201 -21.24 5.23 56.62
C VAL A 201 -22.33 6.07 56.01
N VAL A 202 -22.38 7.36 56.32
CA VAL A 202 -23.28 8.36 55.74
C VAL A 202 -22.45 9.52 55.25
N ASP A 203 -22.68 9.93 54.02
CA ASP A 203 -21.91 11.00 53.34
C ASP A 203 -20.38 10.85 53.49
N ASN A 204 -19.89 9.64 53.27
CA ASN A 204 -18.48 9.26 53.38
C ASN A 204 -17.87 9.46 54.79
N ARG A 205 -18.72 9.51 55.88
CA ARG A 205 -18.32 9.62 57.27
C ARG A 205 -18.79 8.40 58.06
N ARG A 206 -17.95 7.91 58.90
CA ARG A 206 -18.33 6.84 59.86
C ARG A 206 -19.26 7.40 60.90
N VAL A 207 -20.40 6.77 61.10
CA VAL A 207 -21.43 7.18 62.07
C VAL A 207 -21.81 6.02 62.95
N LEU A 208 -22.20 6.33 64.19
CA LEU A 208 -22.76 5.35 65.10
C LEU A 208 -24.26 5.15 64.76
N ALA A 209 -24.71 3.90 64.68
CA ALA A 209 -26.09 3.53 64.51
C ALA A 209 -26.73 3.46 65.93
N VAL A 210 -27.42 4.50 66.29
CA VAL A 210 -27.96 4.71 67.66
C VAL A 210 -29.47 4.37 67.70
N LYS A 211 -29.91 3.59 68.69
CA LYS A 211 -31.33 3.38 68.94
C LYS A 211 -32.01 4.74 69.20
N ALA A 212 -33.10 5.07 68.49
CA ALA A 212 -33.70 6.40 68.50
C ALA A 212 -34.03 6.91 69.89
N MET A 213 -34.39 6.02 70.83
CA MET A 213 -34.66 6.33 72.23
C MET A 213 -33.42 6.87 72.97
N HIS A 214 -32.22 6.56 72.55
CA HIS A 214 -30.96 6.99 73.19
C HIS A 214 -30.28 8.17 72.48
N ARG A 215 -30.89 8.73 71.40
CA ARG A 215 -30.29 9.81 70.57
C ARG A 215 -29.79 11.03 71.37
N ARG A 216 -30.48 11.37 72.51
CA ARG A 216 -30.09 12.51 73.35
C ARG A 216 -28.94 12.22 74.32
N LYS A 217 -28.60 10.94 74.50
CA LYS A 217 -27.50 10.51 75.36
C LYS A 217 -26.16 10.54 74.70
N ILE A 218 -26.13 10.59 73.38
CA ILE A 218 -24.89 10.64 72.61
C ILE A 218 -24.68 12.07 72.09
N LYS A 219 -23.52 12.65 72.44
CA LYS A 219 -23.13 13.96 71.95
C LYS A 219 -22.50 13.79 70.56
N GLY A 220 -23.06 14.51 69.58
CA GLY A 220 -22.61 14.48 68.21
C GLY A 220 -23.59 15.10 67.23
N ALA A 221 -23.23 15.10 65.95
CA ALA A 221 -24.06 15.59 64.84
C ALA A 221 -24.97 14.45 64.30
N ILE A 222 -26.24 14.69 64.18
CA ILE A 222 -27.19 13.79 63.50
C ILE A 222 -26.95 13.90 61.98
N MET A 223 -26.56 12.79 61.37
CA MET A 223 -26.29 12.70 59.91
C MET A 223 -27.44 12.08 59.13
N GLY A 224 -28.44 11.52 59.83
CA GLY A 224 -29.64 10.92 59.22
C GLY A 224 -30.33 9.93 60.13
N SER A 225 -31.39 9.28 59.66
CA SER A 225 -32.11 8.23 60.37
C SER A 225 -32.51 7.08 59.39
N SER A 226 -32.77 5.91 59.96
CA SER A 226 -33.31 4.78 59.19
C SER A 226 -34.72 5.10 58.65
N LYS A 227 -35.18 4.38 57.65
CA LYS A 227 -36.51 4.55 57.04
C LYS A 227 -37.65 4.43 58.04
N THR A 228 -37.48 3.59 59.07
CA THR A 228 -38.47 3.39 60.12
C THR A 228 -38.31 4.40 61.25
N GLY A 229 -37.28 5.23 61.27
CA GLY A 229 -36.94 6.15 62.32
C GLY A 229 -36.43 5.49 63.62
N SER A 230 -36.29 4.16 63.67
CA SER A 230 -35.83 3.40 64.84
C SER A 230 -34.33 3.58 65.11
N ILE A 231 -33.53 3.95 64.10
CA ILE A 231 -32.10 4.18 64.23
C ILE A 231 -31.78 5.61 63.80
N VAL A 232 -30.95 6.30 64.54
CA VAL A 232 -30.39 7.62 64.22
C VAL A 232 -28.91 7.49 64.03
N TYR A 233 -28.41 8.01 62.92
CA TYR A 233 -26.99 7.99 62.58
C TYR A 233 -26.30 9.22 63.13
N ILE A 234 -25.38 9.04 64.08
CA ILE A 234 -24.74 10.14 64.80
C ILE A 234 -23.20 10.08 64.56
N GLU A 235 -22.62 11.16 64.06
CA GLU A 235 -21.17 11.38 64.10
C GLU A 235 -20.80 11.87 65.53
N PRO A 236 -19.93 11.14 66.27
CA PRO A 236 -19.59 11.54 67.66
C PRO A 236 -18.92 12.92 67.68
N GLU A 237 -19.19 13.72 68.72
CA GLU A 237 -18.59 15.05 68.88
C GLU A 237 -17.07 15.00 68.90
N THR A 238 -16.46 13.93 69.45
CA THR A 238 -15.03 13.73 69.50
C THR A 238 -14.38 13.49 68.15
N THR A 239 -15.11 12.97 67.16
CA THR A 239 -14.66 12.80 65.78
C THR A 239 -14.96 14.04 64.94
N LEU A 240 -16.01 14.77 65.20
CA LEU A 240 -16.50 15.92 64.46
C LEU A 240 -15.42 17.02 64.31
N GLN A 241 -14.65 17.29 65.35
CA GLN A 241 -13.52 18.25 65.30
C GLN A 241 -12.45 17.83 64.32
N HIS A 242 -12.04 16.55 64.35
CA HIS A 242 -11.06 16.02 63.42
C HIS A 242 -11.60 15.93 61.96
N THR A 243 -12.91 15.68 61.80
CA THR A 243 -13.54 15.70 60.50
C THR A 243 -13.53 17.13 59.87
N ARG A 244 -13.76 18.16 60.71
CA ARG A 244 -13.62 19.57 60.26
C ARG A 244 -12.18 19.90 59.88
N GLU A 245 -11.23 19.49 60.67
CA GLU A 245 -9.81 19.65 60.38
C GLU A 245 -9.40 18.96 59.07
N LEU A 246 -9.89 17.73 58.83
CA LEU A 246 -9.70 17.00 57.59
C LEU A 246 -10.24 17.76 56.40
N ASN A 247 -11.47 18.28 56.50
CA ASN A 247 -12.06 19.04 55.39
C ASN A 247 -11.27 20.30 55.06
N ASN A 248 -10.81 21.04 56.07
CA ASN A 248 -9.95 22.23 55.86
C ASN A 248 -8.64 21.85 55.18
N LEU A 249 -7.98 20.77 55.60
CA LEU A 249 -6.76 20.28 54.95
C LEU A 249 -6.98 19.80 53.53
N GLN A 250 -8.18 19.26 53.20
CA GLN A 250 -8.52 18.91 51.81
C GLN A 250 -8.75 20.15 50.94
N PHE A 251 -9.29 21.22 51.48
CA PHE A 251 -9.34 22.52 50.81
C PHE A 251 -7.94 23.07 50.53
N GLU A 252 -7.07 23.07 51.56
CA GLU A 252 -5.67 23.51 51.42
C GLU A 252 -4.94 22.65 50.37
N GLU A 253 -5.16 21.32 50.34
CA GLU A 253 -4.61 20.41 49.35
C GLU A 253 -5.07 20.81 47.94
N THR A 254 -6.36 21.05 47.75
CA THR A 254 -6.94 21.44 46.46
C THR A 254 -6.36 22.76 45.96
N ASP A 255 -6.25 23.74 46.83
CA ASP A 255 -5.70 25.05 46.48
C ASP A 255 -4.19 25.00 46.19
N GLU A 256 -3.45 24.20 46.95
CA GLU A 256 -2.02 23.96 46.68
C GLU A 256 -1.82 23.23 45.32
N ILE A 257 -2.62 22.22 45.03
CA ILE A 257 -2.60 21.56 43.73
C ILE A 257 -2.87 22.56 42.57
N LYS A 258 -3.85 23.43 42.72
CA LYS A 258 -4.12 24.48 41.72
C LYS A 258 -2.91 25.40 41.54
N ARG A 259 -2.25 25.80 42.61
CA ARG A 259 -1.05 26.63 42.58
C ARG A 259 0.07 25.94 41.82
N ILE A 260 0.32 24.66 42.11
CA ILE A 260 1.35 23.85 41.45
C ILE A 260 1.05 23.73 39.96
N LEU A 261 -0.21 23.43 39.57
CA LEU A 261 -0.62 23.31 38.18
C LEU A 261 -0.53 24.64 37.43
N LEU A 262 -0.81 25.77 38.10
CA LEU A 262 -0.63 27.09 37.53
C LEU A 262 0.86 27.37 37.23
N GLU A 263 1.74 27.12 38.20
CA GLU A 263 3.18 27.31 38.04
C GLU A 263 3.74 26.43 36.90
N LEU A 264 3.30 25.16 36.85
CA LEU A 264 3.66 24.25 35.78
C LEU A 264 3.14 24.77 34.43
N THR A 265 1.89 25.26 34.35
CA THR A 265 1.34 25.86 33.11
C THR A 265 2.18 27.04 32.65
N GLN A 266 2.53 27.94 33.57
CA GLN A 266 3.38 29.10 33.26
C GLN A 266 4.77 28.71 32.77
N SER A 267 5.37 27.66 33.35
CA SER A 267 6.66 27.13 32.91
C SER A 267 6.64 26.55 31.49
N LEU A 268 5.47 26.11 31.00
CA LEU A 268 5.28 25.56 29.65
C LEU A 268 4.94 26.62 28.61
N GLN A 269 4.52 27.82 29.00
CA GLN A 269 4.16 28.90 28.05
C GLN A 269 5.24 29.21 27.02
N PRO A 270 6.55 29.28 27.35
CA PRO A 270 7.62 29.52 26.38
C PRO A 270 7.70 28.43 25.29
N TYR A 271 7.31 27.22 25.60
CA TYR A 271 7.34 26.09 24.65
C TYR A 271 6.13 26.02 23.72
N ARG A 272 5.17 26.94 23.82
CA ARG A 272 3.98 26.98 22.97
C ARG A 272 4.30 26.96 21.47
N PRO A 273 5.24 27.75 20.92
CA PRO A 273 5.59 27.67 19.50
C PRO A 273 6.07 26.28 19.09
N LEU A 274 6.91 25.65 19.93
CA LEU A 274 7.43 24.32 19.71
C LEU A 274 6.33 23.25 19.72
N LEU A 275 5.33 23.39 20.62
CA LEU A 275 4.17 22.47 20.67
C LEU A 275 3.30 22.58 19.40
N ILE A 276 3.18 23.76 18.81
CA ILE A 276 2.51 23.97 17.52
C ILE A 276 3.26 23.21 16.41
N GLU A 277 4.58 23.35 16.36
CA GLU A 277 5.43 22.62 15.39
C GLU A 277 5.31 21.10 15.59
N TYR A 278 5.32 20.63 16.82
CA TYR A 278 5.15 19.22 17.17
C TYR A 278 3.82 18.69 16.64
N GLN A 279 2.73 19.36 16.94
CA GLN A 279 1.40 18.96 16.47
C GLN A 279 1.32 18.95 14.94
N GLN A 280 1.83 19.97 14.27
CA GLN A 280 1.85 20.04 12.80
C GLN A 280 2.66 18.89 12.18
N TYR A 281 3.82 18.59 12.77
CA TYR A 281 4.66 17.50 12.32
C TYR A 281 3.99 16.12 12.50
N LEU A 282 3.33 15.88 13.64
CA LEU A 282 2.61 14.64 13.89
C LEU A 282 1.42 14.48 12.92
N ILE A 283 0.67 15.54 12.65
CA ILE A 283 -0.40 15.56 11.64
C ILE A 283 0.15 15.22 10.25
N LEU A 284 1.31 15.78 9.90
CA LEU A 284 1.97 15.50 8.63
C LEU A 284 2.41 14.04 8.53
N MET A 285 2.99 13.49 9.59
CA MET A 285 3.40 12.07 9.65
C MET A 285 2.20 11.13 9.53
N ASP A 286 1.09 11.44 10.19
CA ASP A 286 -0.14 10.64 10.09
C ASP A 286 -0.75 10.72 8.68
N SER A 287 -0.68 11.89 8.03
CA SER A 287 -1.08 12.02 6.62
C SER A 287 -0.17 11.22 5.67
N TYR A 288 1.14 11.15 5.92
CA TYR A 288 2.05 10.30 5.15
C TYR A 288 1.75 8.81 5.38
N TYR A 289 1.52 8.42 6.62
CA TYR A 289 1.12 7.06 6.96
C TYR A 289 -0.16 6.64 6.25
N ALA A 290 -1.20 7.47 6.28
CA ALA A 290 -2.47 7.16 5.62
C ALA A 290 -2.29 6.99 4.11
N ARG A 291 -1.54 7.90 3.44
CA ARG A 291 -1.22 7.80 2.00
C ARG A 291 -0.38 6.57 1.68
N ALA A 292 0.60 6.24 2.50
CA ALA A 292 1.42 5.04 2.36
C ALA A 292 0.60 3.75 2.53
N LYS A 293 -0.33 3.74 3.51
CA LYS A 293 -1.27 2.62 3.70
C LYS A 293 -2.23 2.45 2.53
N TYR A 294 -2.73 3.55 1.98
CA TYR A 294 -3.55 3.51 0.77
C TYR A 294 -2.77 2.96 -0.42
N ALA A 295 -1.51 3.36 -0.56
CA ALA A 295 -0.61 2.84 -1.59
C ALA A 295 -0.36 1.33 -1.44
N GLU A 296 -0.16 0.84 -0.21
CA GLU A 296 -0.04 -0.60 0.06
C GLU A 296 -1.31 -1.38 -0.33
N LEU A 297 -2.49 -0.87 0.04
CA LEU A 297 -3.79 -1.50 -0.28
C LEU A 297 -4.06 -1.60 -1.78
N THR A 298 -3.68 -0.56 -2.53
CA THR A 298 -3.88 -0.44 -3.97
C THR A 298 -2.69 -0.91 -4.80
N SER A 299 -1.62 -1.37 -4.15
CA SER A 299 -0.35 -1.75 -4.82
C SER A 299 0.24 -0.61 -5.65
N SER A 300 0.13 0.62 -5.13
CA SER A 300 0.57 1.85 -5.78
C SER A 300 2.07 2.08 -5.60
N ILE A 301 2.66 2.71 -6.60
CA ILE A 301 4.09 3.08 -6.62
C ILE A 301 4.25 4.55 -6.99
N LEU A 302 5.46 5.07 -6.82
CA LEU A 302 5.89 6.33 -7.42
C LEU A 302 6.47 6.05 -8.81
N PRO A 303 5.74 6.39 -9.90
CA PRO A 303 6.25 6.22 -11.25
C PRO A 303 7.38 7.23 -11.55
N LYS A 304 8.09 7.01 -12.65
CA LYS A 304 9.15 7.92 -13.09
C LYS A 304 8.56 9.28 -13.50
N ILE A 305 8.99 10.34 -12.83
CA ILE A 305 8.59 11.70 -13.20
C ILE A 305 9.46 12.18 -14.36
N ASN A 306 8.82 12.58 -15.47
CA ASN A 306 9.49 13.10 -16.66
C ASN A 306 9.27 14.61 -16.76
N PRO A 307 10.34 15.42 -16.88
CA PRO A 307 10.21 16.85 -17.12
C PRO A 307 9.63 17.19 -18.50
N LYS A 308 9.76 16.25 -19.47
CA LYS A 308 9.02 16.31 -20.72
C LYS A 308 7.57 15.92 -20.46
N ARG A 309 6.65 16.48 -21.23
CA ARG A 309 5.21 16.18 -21.09
C ARG A 309 4.86 14.85 -21.74
N GLU A 310 5.26 13.80 -21.07
CA GLU A 310 4.97 12.42 -21.45
C GLU A 310 4.26 11.73 -20.29
N LEU A 311 3.03 11.31 -20.53
CA LEU A 311 2.23 10.50 -19.62
C LEU A 311 2.08 9.12 -20.25
N THR A 312 2.82 8.15 -19.75
CA THR A 312 2.72 6.75 -20.14
C THR A 312 2.33 5.94 -18.93
N LEU A 313 1.11 5.47 -18.90
CA LEU A 313 0.57 4.61 -17.87
C LEU A 313 0.55 3.18 -18.41
N VAL A 314 1.25 2.28 -17.76
CA VAL A 314 1.30 0.86 -18.05
C VAL A 314 0.64 0.13 -16.90
N ASP A 315 -0.25 -0.82 -17.21
CA ASP A 315 -1.05 -1.56 -16.22
C ASP A 315 -1.73 -0.66 -15.17
N ALA A 316 -2.37 0.43 -15.63
CA ALA A 316 -3.02 1.39 -14.76
C ALA A 316 -4.37 0.87 -14.27
N TYR A 317 -4.53 0.74 -12.95
CA TYR A 317 -5.78 0.32 -12.32
C TYR A 317 -6.58 1.51 -11.81
N HIS A 318 -7.90 1.47 -11.97
CA HIS A 318 -8.78 2.44 -11.30
C HIS A 318 -8.85 2.09 -9.80
N PRO A 319 -8.36 2.95 -8.89
CA PRO A 319 -8.15 2.57 -7.49
C PRO A 319 -9.45 2.17 -6.77
N LEU A 320 -10.55 2.90 -6.98
CA LEU A 320 -11.83 2.58 -6.35
C LEU A 320 -12.38 1.25 -6.86
N LEU A 321 -12.28 1.00 -8.17
CA LEU A 321 -12.72 -0.27 -8.78
C LEU A 321 -11.83 -1.43 -8.33
N TYR A 322 -10.51 -1.20 -8.24
CA TYR A 322 -9.56 -2.19 -7.75
C TYR A 322 -9.88 -2.65 -6.33
N LEU A 323 -10.14 -1.71 -5.42
CA LEU A 323 -10.49 -2.02 -4.03
C LEU A 323 -11.85 -2.71 -3.90
N SER A 324 -12.85 -2.28 -4.69
CA SER A 324 -14.18 -2.91 -4.70
C SER A 324 -14.10 -4.34 -5.21
N ASN A 325 -13.49 -4.56 -6.37
CA ASN A 325 -13.34 -5.89 -6.97
C ASN A 325 -12.49 -6.82 -6.10
N LYS A 326 -11.45 -6.31 -5.45
CA LYS A 326 -10.61 -7.07 -4.52
C LYS A 326 -11.41 -7.60 -3.34
N LYS A 327 -12.36 -6.81 -2.80
CA LYS A 327 -13.28 -7.23 -1.74
C LYS A 327 -14.25 -8.32 -2.21
N GLU A 328 -14.68 -8.26 -3.46
CA GLU A 328 -15.62 -9.20 -4.07
C GLU A 328 -14.93 -10.43 -4.70
N GLY A 329 -13.60 -10.50 -4.69
CA GLY A 329 -12.83 -11.55 -5.36
C GLY A 329 -12.88 -11.50 -6.89
N LYS A 330 -13.28 -10.36 -7.47
CA LYS A 330 -13.36 -10.14 -8.91
C LYS A 330 -12.04 -9.60 -9.45
N LYS A 331 -11.76 -9.92 -10.72
CA LYS A 331 -10.58 -9.39 -11.43
C LYS A 331 -10.84 -7.95 -11.89
N THR A 332 -9.88 -7.07 -11.68
CA THR A 332 -9.84 -5.74 -12.31
C THR A 332 -8.90 -5.77 -13.50
N PHE A 333 -9.31 -5.15 -14.60
CA PHE A 333 -8.51 -5.09 -15.82
C PHE A 333 -7.75 -3.76 -15.85
N PRO A 334 -6.41 -3.78 -16.02
CA PRO A 334 -5.61 -2.58 -16.14
C PRO A 334 -5.76 -1.94 -17.52
N GLN A 335 -5.31 -0.69 -17.66
CA GLN A 335 -5.33 0.07 -18.89
C GLN A 335 -3.94 0.60 -19.23
N ASP A 336 -3.58 0.51 -20.52
CA ASP A 336 -2.35 1.10 -21.06
C ASP A 336 -2.69 2.35 -21.84
N ILE A 337 -2.12 3.50 -21.44
CA ILE A 337 -2.45 4.79 -22.03
C ILE A 337 -1.17 5.60 -22.20
N THR A 338 -0.97 6.16 -23.39
CA THR A 338 0.21 6.97 -23.69
C THR A 338 -0.20 8.29 -24.30
N LEU A 339 0.16 9.39 -23.66
CA LEU A 339 0.06 10.76 -24.16
C LEU A 339 1.44 11.36 -24.23
N THR A 340 1.87 11.75 -25.43
CA THR A 340 3.19 12.33 -25.70
C THR A 340 3.06 13.57 -26.59
N GLU A 341 4.15 14.27 -26.85
CA GLU A 341 4.15 15.39 -27.80
C GLU A 341 3.70 14.95 -29.21
N GLY A 342 4.03 13.69 -29.59
CA GLY A 342 3.60 13.08 -30.86
C GLY A 342 2.18 12.54 -30.87
N GLN A 343 1.53 12.40 -29.71
CA GLN A 343 0.17 11.87 -29.56
C GLN A 343 -0.49 12.55 -28.36
N ARG A 344 -1.00 13.76 -28.58
CA ARG A 344 -1.56 14.58 -27.50
C ARG A 344 -3.02 14.30 -27.19
N ILE A 345 -3.78 13.87 -28.19
CA ILE A 345 -5.23 13.66 -28.04
C ILE A 345 -5.60 12.23 -28.44
N ILE A 346 -6.34 11.56 -27.57
CA ILE A 346 -6.87 10.21 -27.82
C ILE A 346 -8.38 10.27 -27.92
N VAL A 347 -8.92 9.74 -29.01
CA VAL A 347 -10.36 9.61 -29.29
C VAL A 347 -10.78 8.16 -29.06
N ILE A 348 -11.39 7.88 -27.91
CA ILE A 348 -11.83 6.53 -27.55
C ILE A 348 -13.22 6.27 -28.11
N SER A 349 -13.36 5.17 -28.86
CA SER A 349 -14.62 4.71 -29.40
C SER A 349 -14.87 3.22 -29.08
N GLY A 350 -16.07 2.74 -29.36
CA GLY A 350 -16.47 1.36 -29.03
C GLY A 350 -17.83 1.31 -28.33
N PRO A 351 -18.30 0.11 -27.90
CA PRO A 351 -19.59 -0.07 -27.22
C PRO A 351 -19.62 0.62 -25.85
N ASN A 352 -20.83 1.02 -25.39
CA ASN A 352 -20.96 1.72 -24.08
C ASN A 352 -20.52 0.86 -22.90
N ALA A 353 -20.83 -0.43 -22.91
CA ALA A 353 -20.42 -1.36 -21.87
C ALA A 353 -18.92 -1.69 -21.90
N GLY A 354 -18.14 -1.19 -22.85
CA GLY A 354 -16.72 -1.52 -23.03
C GLY A 354 -15.78 -0.93 -21.99
N GLY A 355 -16.24 0.02 -21.16
CA GLY A 355 -15.39 0.65 -20.14
C GLY A 355 -14.75 1.99 -20.54
N LYS A 356 -15.21 2.65 -21.61
CA LYS A 356 -14.68 3.93 -22.09
C LYS A 356 -14.59 5.01 -21.01
N SER A 357 -15.70 5.26 -20.31
CA SER A 357 -15.78 6.26 -19.23
C SER A 357 -14.89 5.90 -18.04
N ILE A 358 -14.77 4.62 -17.73
CA ILE A 358 -13.88 4.14 -16.65
C ILE A 358 -12.41 4.39 -17.02
N THR A 359 -12.01 4.12 -18.26
CA THR A 359 -10.65 4.38 -18.76
C THR A 359 -10.31 5.88 -18.64
N LEU A 360 -11.23 6.74 -19.08
CA LEU A 360 -11.09 8.19 -18.99
C LEU A 360 -10.99 8.66 -17.52
N LYS A 361 -11.89 8.16 -16.65
CA LYS A 361 -11.85 8.42 -15.21
C LYS A 361 -10.56 7.91 -14.57
N THR A 362 -10.04 6.75 -15.00
CA THR A 362 -8.79 6.19 -14.48
C THR A 362 -7.63 7.17 -14.69
N VAL A 363 -7.45 7.67 -15.92
CA VAL A 363 -6.37 8.63 -16.19
C VAL A 363 -6.52 9.90 -15.34
N GLY A 364 -7.72 10.46 -15.31
CA GLY A 364 -7.98 11.68 -14.55
C GLY A 364 -7.76 11.51 -13.06
N LEU A 365 -8.28 10.42 -12.48
CA LEU A 365 -8.17 10.14 -11.05
C LEU A 365 -6.71 9.85 -10.64
N LEU A 366 -5.97 9.06 -11.43
CA LEU A 366 -4.56 8.78 -11.15
C LEU A 366 -3.71 10.05 -11.25
N GLN A 367 -3.97 10.90 -12.25
CA GLN A 367 -3.28 12.18 -12.37
C GLN A 367 -3.61 13.12 -11.20
N LEU A 368 -4.85 13.14 -10.75
CA LEU A 368 -5.29 13.95 -9.62
C LEU A 368 -4.68 13.44 -8.30
N MET A 369 -4.68 12.12 -8.08
CA MET A 369 -4.01 11.49 -6.92
C MET A 369 -2.52 11.86 -6.90
N LEU A 370 -1.84 11.71 -8.02
CA LEU A 370 -0.43 12.06 -8.14
C LEU A 370 -0.20 13.52 -7.76
N GLN A 371 -0.99 14.46 -8.29
CA GLN A 371 -0.85 15.90 -8.03
C GLN A 371 -1.32 16.33 -6.63
N THR A 372 -1.92 15.43 -5.86
CA THR A 372 -2.19 15.60 -4.42
C THR A 372 -1.18 14.90 -3.50
N GLY A 373 -0.08 14.40 -4.07
CA GLY A 373 0.99 13.73 -3.32
C GLY A 373 0.64 12.30 -2.91
N MET A 374 -0.22 11.61 -3.65
CA MET A 374 -0.53 10.19 -3.46
C MET A 374 0.17 9.35 -4.53
N LEU A 375 0.62 8.16 -4.17
CA LEU A 375 1.13 7.18 -5.13
C LEU A 375 -0.02 6.57 -5.93
N ILE A 376 0.28 6.01 -7.10
CA ILE A 376 -0.72 5.51 -8.04
C ILE A 376 -0.50 4.03 -8.41
N PRO A 377 -1.58 3.25 -8.64
CA PRO A 377 -1.52 1.84 -8.98
C PRO A 377 -1.19 1.62 -10.47
N VAL A 378 0.09 1.61 -10.78
CA VAL A 378 0.63 1.44 -12.14
C VAL A 378 1.88 0.56 -12.11
N HIS A 379 2.32 0.08 -13.29
CA HIS A 379 3.57 -0.66 -13.43
C HIS A 379 4.80 0.26 -13.35
N GLU A 380 5.95 -0.26 -12.91
CA GLU A 380 7.22 0.48 -12.74
C GLU A 380 7.74 1.15 -14.03
N GLN A 381 7.34 0.67 -15.20
CA GLN A 381 7.69 1.25 -16.50
C GLN A 381 6.89 2.52 -16.82
N SER A 382 5.91 2.88 -15.99
CA SER A 382 5.10 4.07 -16.20
C SER A 382 5.92 5.34 -16.00
N THR A 383 5.61 6.33 -16.85
CA THR A 383 6.21 7.66 -16.79
C THR A 383 5.11 8.70 -16.67
N VAL A 384 5.27 9.66 -15.79
CA VAL A 384 4.26 10.69 -15.51
C VAL A 384 4.84 12.09 -15.63
N CYS A 385 3.96 13.04 -15.94
CA CYS A 385 4.24 14.47 -15.93
C CYS A 385 3.15 15.20 -15.12
N PHE A 386 3.34 16.49 -14.87
CA PHE A 386 2.35 17.32 -14.19
C PHE A 386 1.68 18.29 -15.16
N PHE A 387 0.38 18.46 -14.97
CA PHE A 387 -0.43 19.41 -15.73
C PHE A 387 -0.79 20.62 -14.85
N ASP A 388 -0.76 21.83 -15.44
CA ASP A 388 -1.15 23.03 -14.73
C ASP A 388 -2.67 23.03 -14.45
N GLN A 389 -3.44 22.34 -15.32
CA GLN A 389 -4.90 22.25 -15.23
C GLN A 389 -5.38 20.85 -15.65
N ILE A 390 -6.33 20.34 -14.88
CA ILE A 390 -7.11 19.15 -15.25
C ILE A 390 -8.56 19.63 -15.39
N ILE A 391 -9.14 19.49 -16.55
CA ILE A 391 -10.49 19.97 -16.88
C ILE A 391 -11.34 18.78 -17.30
N THR A 392 -12.52 18.62 -16.71
CA THR A 392 -13.37 17.47 -16.93
C THR A 392 -14.78 17.86 -17.36
N ASP A 393 -15.35 17.04 -18.25
CA ASP A 393 -16.78 17.02 -18.56
C ASP A 393 -17.24 15.56 -18.64
N ILE A 394 -17.51 14.97 -17.45
CA ILE A 394 -17.78 13.56 -17.26
C ILE A 394 -19.11 13.42 -16.52
N GLY A 395 -19.95 12.48 -16.99
CA GLY A 395 -21.24 12.16 -16.40
C GLY A 395 -22.41 13.00 -16.89
N ASP A 396 -23.63 12.52 -16.60
CA ASP A 396 -24.88 13.21 -16.92
C ASP A 396 -25.23 14.18 -15.80
N ASN A 397 -24.92 15.46 -15.99
CA ASN A 397 -25.32 16.52 -15.06
C ASN A 397 -26.83 16.83 -15.19
N GLN A 398 -27.68 15.85 -14.83
CA GLN A 398 -29.13 16.01 -14.74
C GLN A 398 -29.54 16.51 -13.34
N SER A 399 -28.85 17.50 -12.78
CA SER A 399 -29.32 18.08 -11.52
C SER A 399 -30.52 18.99 -11.83
N ILE A 400 -31.63 18.71 -11.14
CA ILE A 400 -32.88 19.50 -11.18
C ILE A 400 -32.60 20.96 -10.76
N GLU A 401 -31.54 21.22 -10.01
CA GLU A 401 -31.13 22.56 -9.55
C GLU A 401 -30.59 23.47 -10.67
N ASN A 402 -30.09 22.93 -11.77
CA ASN A 402 -29.63 23.69 -12.93
C ASN A 402 -30.72 23.64 -14.01
N HIS A 403 -31.56 24.66 -14.08
CA HIS A 403 -32.64 24.86 -15.07
C HIS A 403 -32.18 24.92 -16.54
N LEU A 404 -30.91 24.60 -16.81
CA LEU A 404 -30.34 24.54 -18.17
C LEU A 404 -30.50 23.12 -18.74
N SER A 405 -30.86 23.01 -20.02
CA SER A 405 -30.79 21.73 -20.73
C SER A 405 -29.35 21.18 -20.65
N THR A 406 -29.18 19.87 -20.61
CA THR A 406 -27.89 19.17 -20.57
C THR A 406 -26.93 19.70 -21.66
N TYR A 407 -27.44 20.00 -22.84
CA TYR A 407 -26.64 20.56 -23.93
C TYR A 407 -26.12 21.98 -23.62
N SER A 408 -26.98 22.87 -23.14
CA SER A 408 -26.57 24.24 -22.78
C SER A 408 -25.48 24.25 -21.68
N TYR A 409 -25.56 23.32 -20.75
CA TYR A 409 -24.55 23.15 -19.72
C TYR A 409 -23.20 22.68 -20.33
N ARG A 410 -23.22 21.70 -21.23
CA ARG A 410 -22.03 21.23 -21.97
C ARG A 410 -21.40 22.36 -22.76
N LEU A 411 -22.20 23.18 -23.47
CA LEU A 411 -21.69 24.36 -24.20
C LEU A 411 -21.03 25.37 -23.27
N LYS A 412 -21.58 25.62 -22.07
CA LYS A 412 -20.94 26.48 -21.06
C LYS A 412 -19.58 25.93 -20.62
N ASN A 413 -19.46 24.61 -20.43
CA ASN A 413 -18.19 23.94 -20.13
C ASN A 413 -17.22 24.09 -21.31
N MET A 414 -17.66 23.86 -22.56
CA MET A 414 -16.81 24.03 -23.76
C MET A 414 -16.28 25.46 -23.87
N LYS A 415 -17.13 26.48 -23.64
CA LYS A 415 -16.68 27.89 -23.57
C LYS A 415 -15.59 28.09 -22.51
N TYR A 416 -15.70 27.42 -21.35
CA TYR A 416 -14.67 27.47 -20.33
C TYR A 416 -13.38 26.76 -20.80
N PHE A 417 -13.48 25.57 -21.41
CA PHE A 417 -12.36 24.80 -21.95
C PHE A 417 -11.57 25.63 -22.97
N ILE A 418 -12.26 26.23 -23.95
CA ILE A 418 -11.63 27.13 -24.93
C ILE A 418 -10.83 28.25 -24.27
N ARG A 419 -11.33 28.84 -23.18
CA ARG A 419 -10.63 29.94 -22.50
C ARG A 419 -9.40 29.49 -21.74
N LYS A 420 -9.39 28.25 -21.23
CA LYS A 420 -8.41 27.77 -20.27
C LYS A 420 -7.43 26.75 -20.84
N CYS A 421 -7.82 25.99 -21.87
CA CYS A 421 -6.92 25.04 -22.49
C CYS A 421 -5.68 25.67 -23.09
N ASN A 422 -4.55 25.09 -22.76
CA ASN A 422 -3.25 25.42 -23.30
C ASN A 422 -2.40 24.13 -23.30
N LYS A 423 -1.17 24.20 -23.77
CA LYS A 423 -0.22 23.08 -23.82
C LYS A 423 0.09 22.38 -22.49
N ASN A 424 -0.34 22.94 -21.35
CA ASN A 424 -0.16 22.41 -20.00
C ASN A 424 -1.48 21.87 -19.41
N THR A 425 -2.49 21.71 -20.22
CA THR A 425 -3.83 21.28 -19.80
C THR A 425 -4.08 19.84 -20.20
N LEU A 426 -4.61 19.04 -19.26
CA LEU A 426 -5.23 17.75 -19.54
C LEU A 426 -6.75 17.94 -19.53
N PHE A 427 -7.41 17.69 -20.64
CA PHE A 427 -8.87 17.69 -20.73
C PHE A 427 -9.41 16.27 -20.88
N LEU A 428 -10.54 16.01 -20.22
CA LEU A 428 -11.20 14.71 -20.19
C LEU A 428 -12.70 14.90 -20.44
N ILE A 429 -13.17 14.44 -21.57
CA ILE A 429 -14.57 14.65 -22.00
C ILE A 429 -15.22 13.31 -22.33
N ASP A 430 -16.30 13.01 -21.64
CA ASP A 430 -17.07 11.79 -21.88
C ASP A 430 -18.26 12.08 -22.81
N GLU A 431 -18.53 11.17 -23.75
CA GLU A 431 -19.59 11.26 -24.75
C GLU A 431 -19.61 12.61 -25.50
N PHE A 432 -18.45 12.99 -26.03
CA PHE A 432 -18.26 14.31 -26.64
C PHE A 432 -19.21 14.55 -27.83
N GLY A 433 -19.93 15.68 -27.79
CA GLY A 433 -20.88 16.13 -28.79
C GLY A 433 -22.34 15.66 -28.59
N THR A 434 -22.63 14.79 -27.62
CA THR A 434 -23.99 14.30 -27.35
C THR A 434 -24.88 15.34 -26.67
N GLY A 435 -26.20 15.15 -26.75
CA GLY A 435 -27.21 16.01 -26.09
C GLY A 435 -27.90 17.00 -27.04
N SER A 436 -27.57 17.01 -28.34
CA SER A 436 -28.18 17.80 -29.38
C SER A 436 -28.47 16.94 -30.61
N ASP A 437 -28.92 17.57 -31.69
CA ASP A 437 -29.02 16.93 -33.01
C ASP A 437 -27.69 16.28 -33.39
N PRO A 438 -27.67 15.00 -33.82
CA PRO A 438 -26.44 14.28 -34.08
C PRO A 438 -25.53 14.90 -35.16
N GLU A 439 -26.06 15.56 -36.16
CA GLU A 439 -25.27 16.18 -37.24
C GLU A 439 -24.69 17.52 -36.79
N LEU A 440 -25.54 18.37 -36.22
CA LEU A 440 -25.12 19.68 -35.72
C LEU A 440 -24.20 19.59 -34.51
N GLY A 441 -24.53 18.72 -33.55
CA GLY A 441 -23.70 18.47 -32.38
C GLY A 441 -22.35 17.85 -32.73
N GLY A 442 -22.34 16.94 -33.72
CA GLY A 442 -21.11 16.34 -34.25
C GLY A 442 -20.18 17.36 -34.93
N ALA A 443 -20.73 18.24 -35.79
CA ALA A 443 -19.94 19.28 -36.43
C ALA A 443 -19.36 20.31 -35.45
N LEU A 444 -20.15 20.69 -34.44
CA LEU A 444 -19.66 21.61 -33.38
C LEU A 444 -18.57 20.95 -32.50
N ALA A 445 -18.73 19.68 -32.17
CA ALA A 445 -17.72 18.93 -31.43
C ALA A 445 -16.40 18.80 -32.20
N GLU A 446 -16.47 18.62 -33.53
CA GLU A 446 -15.29 18.61 -34.39
C GLU A 446 -14.55 19.95 -34.34
N ALA A 447 -15.25 21.07 -34.52
CA ALA A 447 -14.68 22.41 -34.42
C ALA A 447 -14.04 22.69 -33.02
N PHE A 448 -14.66 22.24 -31.93
CA PHE A 448 -14.07 22.34 -30.61
C PHE A 448 -12.80 21.50 -30.48
N LEU A 449 -12.78 20.29 -31.04
CA LEU A 449 -11.63 19.39 -30.96
C LEU A 449 -10.44 19.94 -31.77
N GLU A 450 -10.69 20.54 -32.95
CA GLU A 450 -9.69 21.28 -33.70
C GLU A 450 -9.08 22.45 -32.90
N GLU A 451 -9.94 23.19 -32.20
CA GLU A 451 -9.46 24.29 -31.33
C GLU A 451 -8.57 23.80 -30.19
N PHE A 452 -8.91 22.67 -29.54
CA PHE A 452 -8.04 22.05 -28.50
C PHE A 452 -6.72 21.53 -29.10
N TYR A 453 -6.77 20.98 -30.31
CA TYR A 453 -5.60 20.57 -31.06
C TYR A 453 -4.65 21.75 -31.35
N ASN A 454 -5.20 22.86 -31.86
CA ASN A 454 -4.44 24.05 -32.19
C ASN A 454 -3.82 24.72 -30.95
N ARG A 455 -4.40 24.53 -29.77
CA ARG A 455 -3.85 24.99 -28.48
C ARG A 455 -2.82 24.04 -27.89
N GLU A 456 -2.47 22.98 -28.61
CA GLU A 456 -1.51 21.96 -28.19
C GLU A 456 -1.87 21.29 -26.84
N ALA A 457 -3.17 21.26 -26.48
CA ALA A 457 -3.63 20.66 -25.23
C ALA A 457 -3.57 19.12 -25.30
N TYR A 458 -3.37 18.50 -24.15
CA TYR A 458 -3.44 17.05 -24.00
C TYR A 458 -4.85 16.66 -23.58
N GLY A 459 -5.36 15.55 -24.11
CA GLY A 459 -6.70 15.13 -23.71
C GLY A 459 -7.12 13.76 -24.19
N ILE A 460 -8.18 13.30 -23.53
CA ILE A 460 -8.85 12.05 -23.89
C ILE A 460 -10.35 12.36 -24.02
N ILE A 461 -10.95 11.95 -25.10
CA ILE A 461 -12.38 12.05 -25.30
C ILE A 461 -12.97 10.68 -25.61
N THR A 462 -14.21 10.46 -25.20
CA THR A 462 -15.01 9.34 -25.69
C THR A 462 -16.09 9.85 -26.64
N THR A 463 -16.38 9.11 -27.67
CA THR A 463 -17.39 9.55 -28.66
C THR A 463 -18.04 8.39 -29.41
N HIS A 464 -19.26 8.65 -29.88
CA HIS A 464 -19.99 7.80 -30.83
C HIS A 464 -20.00 8.38 -32.22
N TYR A 465 -19.49 9.61 -32.41
CA TYR A 465 -19.53 10.30 -33.69
C TYR A 465 -18.43 9.85 -34.67
N SER A 466 -18.82 9.52 -35.88
CA SER A 466 -17.89 9.04 -36.92
C SER A 466 -16.94 10.12 -37.42
N ASN A 467 -17.42 11.40 -37.53
CA ASN A 467 -16.58 12.53 -37.94
C ASN A 467 -15.39 12.77 -37.02
N LEU A 468 -15.56 12.66 -35.70
CA LEU A 468 -14.44 12.79 -34.74
C LEU A 468 -13.40 11.67 -34.87
N LYS A 469 -13.84 10.46 -35.25
CA LYS A 469 -12.94 9.34 -35.56
C LYS A 469 -12.13 9.58 -36.83
N VAL A 470 -12.77 10.20 -37.84
CA VAL A 470 -12.11 10.58 -39.10
C VAL A 470 -11.07 11.66 -38.81
N LEU A 471 -11.47 12.74 -38.13
CA LEU A 471 -10.58 13.84 -37.72
C LEU A 471 -9.33 13.33 -36.98
N ALA A 472 -9.53 12.35 -36.11
CA ALA A 472 -8.40 11.76 -35.34
C ALA A 472 -7.42 10.96 -36.22
N ASN A 473 -7.82 10.52 -37.40
CA ASN A 473 -6.91 9.90 -38.37
C ASN A 473 -6.24 10.94 -39.30
N GLU A 474 -6.85 12.10 -39.50
CA GLU A 474 -6.34 13.15 -40.38
C GLU A 474 -5.29 14.01 -39.70
N LEU A 475 -5.43 14.27 -38.40
CA LEU A 475 -4.53 15.14 -37.67
C LEU A 475 -3.37 14.36 -37.01
N PRO A 476 -2.10 14.73 -37.25
CA PRO A 476 -0.92 13.91 -36.93
C PRO A 476 -0.69 13.69 -35.44
N PHE A 477 -1.14 14.58 -34.55
CA PHE A 477 -0.97 14.46 -33.08
C PHE A 477 -2.20 13.93 -32.37
N MET A 478 -3.16 13.39 -33.13
CA MET A 478 -4.33 12.70 -32.60
C MET A 478 -4.26 11.21 -32.91
N SER A 479 -4.91 10.41 -32.10
CA SER A 479 -5.00 8.97 -32.32
C SER A 479 -6.38 8.46 -31.92
N ASN A 480 -6.90 7.55 -32.73
CA ASN A 480 -8.06 6.77 -32.33
C ASN A 480 -7.66 5.70 -31.31
N ALA A 481 -8.59 5.34 -30.44
CA ALA A 481 -8.49 4.20 -29.58
C ALA A 481 -9.80 3.41 -29.54
N ASN A 482 -9.68 2.10 -29.41
CA ASN A 482 -10.79 1.17 -29.41
C ASN A 482 -10.83 0.38 -28.12
N MET A 483 -12.00 0.37 -27.44
CA MET A 483 -12.24 -0.58 -26.37
C MET A 483 -12.57 -1.95 -26.96
N GLN A 484 -11.71 -2.92 -26.69
CA GLN A 484 -11.89 -4.29 -27.20
C GLN A 484 -13.19 -4.92 -26.72
N PHE A 485 -13.83 -5.62 -27.65
CA PHE A 485 -15.05 -6.35 -27.43
C PHE A 485 -14.92 -7.73 -28.06
N ASP A 486 -15.30 -8.78 -27.37
CA ASP A 486 -15.27 -10.13 -27.95
C ASP A 486 -16.45 -10.30 -28.90
N ASN A 487 -16.17 -10.44 -30.19
CA ASN A 487 -17.17 -10.58 -31.25
C ASN A 487 -17.95 -11.90 -31.16
N HIS A 488 -17.48 -12.92 -30.39
CA HIS A 488 -18.17 -14.19 -30.25
C HIS A 488 -19.09 -14.20 -29.03
N THR A 489 -18.59 -13.75 -27.89
CA THR A 489 -19.38 -13.71 -26.67
C THR A 489 -20.21 -12.43 -26.55
N LEU A 490 -19.88 -11.41 -27.35
CA LEU A 490 -20.42 -10.05 -27.28
C LEU A 490 -20.26 -9.50 -25.84
N GLU A 491 -19.08 -9.73 -25.24
CA GLU A 491 -18.72 -9.23 -23.92
C GLU A 491 -17.52 -8.28 -23.97
N PRO A 492 -17.47 -7.29 -23.08
CA PRO A 492 -16.35 -6.38 -23.03
C PRO A 492 -15.09 -7.11 -22.54
N VAL A 493 -13.98 -6.91 -23.22
CA VAL A 493 -12.66 -7.42 -22.83
C VAL A 493 -11.97 -6.43 -21.89
N PHE A 494 -12.45 -5.19 -21.82
CA PHE A 494 -11.90 -4.09 -21.03
C PHE A 494 -10.43 -3.75 -21.34
N ASN A 495 -9.98 -3.99 -22.56
CA ASN A 495 -8.65 -3.65 -23.04
C ASN A 495 -8.70 -2.53 -24.06
N LEU A 496 -7.86 -1.50 -23.91
CA LEU A 496 -7.77 -0.36 -24.83
C LEU A 496 -6.70 -0.63 -25.89
N ILE A 497 -7.05 -0.48 -27.15
CA ILE A 497 -6.11 -0.57 -28.27
C ILE A 497 -5.97 0.81 -28.90
N LEU A 498 -4.75 1.35 -28.88
CA LEU A 498 -4.40 2.60 -29.52
C LEU A 498 -4.20 2.42 -31.03
N GLY A 499 -4.48 3.48 -31.79
CA GLY A 499 -4.29 3.54 -33.27
C GLY A 499 -5.46 3.00 -34.06
N GLU A 500 -6.59 2.62 -33.44
CA GLU A 500 -7.75 2.08 -34.11
C GLU A 500 -9.05 2.74 -33.67
N ALA A 501 -9.95 3.01 -34.64
CA ALA A 501 -11.30 3.41 -34.31
C ALA A 501 -12.19 2.20 -33.98
N GLY A 502 -12.97 2.31 -32.90
CA GLY A 502 -13.90 1.28 -32.45
C GLY A 502 -15.26 1.34 -33.20
N SER A 503 -15.86 0.17 -33.44
CA SER A 503 -17.26 0.04 -33.83
C SER A 503 -18.18 0.06 -32.60
N SER A 504 -19.39 0.59 -32.76
CA SER A 504 -20.36 0.66 -31.65
C SER A 504 -21.07 -0.67 -31.37
N PHE A 505 -21.01 -1.66 -32.29
CA PHE A 505 -21.65 -2.99 -32.17
C PHE A 505 -23.13 -2.93 -31.75
N THR A 506 -23.82 -1.83 -32.09
CA THR A 506 -25.17 -1.54 -31.60
C THR A 506 -26.18 -2.63 -31.98
N PHE A 507 -26.10 -3.13 -33.21
CA PHE A 507 -27.02 -4.16 -33.70
C PHE A 507 -26.74 -5.55 -33.12
N GLU A 508 -25.47 -5.86 -32.91
CA GLU A 508 -25.00 -7.11 -32.32
C GLU A 508 -25.39 -7.19 -30.84
N VAL A 509 -25.20 -6.09 -30.11
CA VAL A 509 -25.66 -5.96 -28.73
C VAL A 509 -27.16 -6.03 -28.59
N ALA A 510 -27.92 -5.37 -29.51
CA ALA A 510 -29.39 -5.47 -29.54
C ALA A 510 -29.85 -6.91 -29.78
N GLN A 511 -29.18 -7.66 -30.67
CA GLN A 511 -29.49 -9.06 -30.95
C GLN A 511 -29.23 -9.94 -29.69
N LYS A 512 -28.10 -9.73 -28.98
CA LYS A 512 -27.79 -10.44 -27.74
C LYS A 512 -28.82 -10.21 -26.65
N ASN A 513 -29.36 -8.98 -26.58
CA ASN A 513 -30.40 -8.62 -25.62
C ASN A 513 -31.81 -9.08 -26.03
N GLY A 514 -31.92 -9.97 -27.03
CA GLY A 514 -33.17 -10.61 -27.41
C GLY A 514 -34.09 -9.77 -28.36
N ILE A 515 -33.57 -8.66 -28.93
CA ILE A 515 -34.33 -7.90 -29.89
C ILE A 515 -34.51 -8.73 -31.21
N PRO A 516 -35.76 -8.91 -31.71
CA PRO A 516 -36.01 -9.73 -32.87
C PRO A 516 -35.21 -9.29 -34.09
N TYR A 517 -34.61 -10.25 -34.79
CA TYR A 517 -33.78 -10.00 -35.98
C TYR A 517 -34.52 -9.23 -37.09
N SER A 518 -35.85 -9.45 -37.24
CA SER A 518 -36.71 -8.70 -38.16
C SER A 518 -36.73 -7.19 -37.88
N LEU A 519 -36.75 -6.81 -36.59
CA LEU A 519 -36.73 -5.42 -36.16
C LEU A 519 -35.35 -4.79 -36.41
N ILE A 520 -34.27 -5.54 -36.10
CA ILE A 520 -32.90 -5.11 -36.38
C ILE A 520 -32.69 -4.88 -37.88
N ASN A 521 -33.15 -5.79 -38.73
CA ASN A 521 -33.05 -5.61 -40.18
C ASN A 521 -33.85 -4.43 -40.69
N ARG A 522 -35.02 -4.15 -40.12
CA ARG A 522 -35.80 -2.95 -40.47
C ARG A 522 -35.03 -1.69 -40.05
N ALA A 523 -34.40 -1.68 -38.90
CA ALA A 523 -33.58 -0.56 -38.45
C ALA A 523 -32.35 -0.35 -39.35
N LYS A 524 -31.64 -1.43 -39.73
CA LYS A 524 -30.50 -1.37 -40.67
C LYS A 524 -30.90 -0.76 -42.03
N LYS A 525 -32.09 -1.07 -42.53
CA LYS A 525 -32.59 -0.52 -43.80
C LYS A 525 -32.93 0.98 -43.74
N LYS A 526 -33.21 1.53 -42.55
CA LYS A 526 -33.51 2.96 -42.34
C LYS A 526 -32.27 3.84 -42.21
N ILE A 527 -31.10 3.26 -41.99
CA ILE A 527 -29.85 4.01 -41.89
C ILE A 527 -29.28 4.23 -43.29
N GLU A 528 -28.81 5.44 -43.58
CA GLU A 528 -28.15 5.76 -44.83
C GLU A 528 -27.02 4.78 -45.15
N ARG A 529 -26.97 4.30 -46.39
CA ARG A 529 -26.01 3.25 -46.83
C ARG A 529 -24.54 3.57 -46.54
N GLY A 530 -24.18 4.85 -46.43
CA GLY A 530 -22.81 5.31 -46.10
C GLY A 530 -22.34 5.04 -44.68
N LYS A 531 -23.19 5.35 -43.67
CA LYS A 531 -22.86 5.12 -42.24
C LYS A 531 -22.75 3.63 -41.90
N VAL A 532 -23.66 2.80 -42.47
CA VAL A 532 -23.61 1.33 -42.27
C VAL A 532 -22.37 0.71 -42.92
N ARG A 533 -21.91 1.20 -44.06
CA ARG A 533 -20.68 0.71 -44.71
C ARG A 533 -19.43 1.02 -43.88
N PHE A 534 -19.33 2.21 -43.30
CA PHE A 534 -18.18 2.61 -42.51
C PHE A 534 -18.05 1.76 -41.22
N ASP A 535 -19.12 1.64 -40.43
CA ASP A 535 -19.14 0.82 -39.24
C ASP A 535 -18.93 -0.68 -39.55
N ALA A 536 -19.51 -1.20 -40.62
CA ALA A 536 -19.30 -2.57 -41.05
C ALA A 536 -17.86 -2.83 -41.52
N THR A 537 -17.22 -1.85 -42.17
CA THR A 537 -15.81 -1.96 -42.58
C THR A 537 -14.88 -1.96 -41.37
N ILE A 538 -15.11 -1.08 -40.38
CA ILE A 538 -14.37 -1.07 -39.13
C ILE A 538 -14.56 -2.40 -38.37
N ALA A 539 -15.80 -2.88 -38.24
CA ALA A 539 -16.08 -4.15 -37.56
C ALA A 539 -15.39 -5.33 -38.27
N LYS A 540 -15.35 -5.33 -39.64
CA LYS A 540 -14.64 -6.36 -40.40
C LYS A 540 -13.11 -6.30 -40.15
N LEU A 541 -12.53 -5.12 -40.22
CA LEU A 541 -11.11 -4.91 -39.99
C LEU A 541 -10.72 -5.33 -38.54
N GLN A 542 -11.54 -5.00 -37.54
CA GLN A 542 -11.34 -5.44 -36.17
C GLN A 542 -11.38 -6.95 -36.00
N LYS A 543 -12.34 -7.62 -36.71
CA LYS A 543 -12.43 -9.08 -36.72
C LYS A 543 -11.19 -9.73 -37.33
N GLU A 544 -10.75 -9.23 -38.49
CA GLU A 544 -9.55 -9.72 -39.17
C GLU A 544 -8.31 -9.53 -38.31
N ARG A 545 -8.16 -8.38 -37.69
CA ARG A 545 -7.03 -8.12 -36.80
C ARG A 545 -7.04 -8.97 -35.51
N SER A 546 -8.20 -9.15 -34.88
CA SER A 546 -8.34 -10.04 -33.74
C SER A 546 -7.92 -11.47 -34.09
N GLN A 547 -8.25 -11.94 -35.32
CA GLN A 547 -7.79 -13.22 -35.85
C GLN A 547 -6.25 -13.22 -36.04
N MET A 548 -5.69 -12.17 -36.64
CA MET A 548 -4.25 -12.01 -36.84
C MET A 548 -3.48 -12.02 -35.50
N THR A 549 -3.99 -11.30 -34.48
CA THR A 549 -3.37 -11.28 -33.16
C THR A 549 -3.39 -12.66 -32.51
N LYS A 550 -4.53 -13.36 -32.54
CA LYS A 550 -4.65 -14.74 -32.02
C LYS A 550 -3.71 -15.71 -32.76
N THR A 551 -3.57 -15.55 -34.09
CA THR A 551 -2.65 -16.35 -34.88
C THR A 551 -1.19 -15.99 -34.57
N GLY A 552 -0.88 -14.70 -34.39
CA GLY A 552 0.44 -14.23 -33.98
C GLY A 552 0.87 -14.75 -32.62
N ASP A 553 -0.01 -14.72 -31.63
CA ASP A 553 0.25 -15.26 -30.28
C ASP A 553 0.44 -16.79 -30.31
N SER A 554 -0.33 -17.49 -31.15
CA SER A 554 -0.15 -18.93 -31.37
C SER A 554 1.19 -19.23 -32.01
N LEU A 555 1.60 -18.46 -33.04
CA LEU A 555 2.91 -18.57 -33.68
C LEU A 555 4.06 -18.30 -32.73
N ARG A 556 3.99 -17.24 -31.89
CA ARG A 556 4.99 -16.94 -30.86
C ARG A 556 5.14 -18.06 -29.84
N LYS A 557 4.01 -18.67 -29.41
CA LYS A 557 4.03 -19.85 -28.53
C LYS A 557 4.67 -21.08 -29.20
N GLN A 558 4.43 -21.28 -30.51
CA GLN A 558 5.07 -22.35 -31.26
C GLN A 558 6.57 -22.08 -31.47
N GLU A 559 6.95 -20.85 -31.78
CA GLU A 559 8.34 -20.44 -31.93
C GLU A 559 9.13 -20.63 -30.63
N SER A 560 8.57 -20.20 -29.50
CA SER A 560 9.18 -20.43 -28.17
C SER A 560 9.39 -21.91 -27.86
N LYS A 561 8.39 -22.77 -28.18
CA LYS A 561 8.53 -24.23 -28.04
C LYS A 561 9.60 -24.82 -28.98
N ALA A 562 9.64 -24.34 -30.23
CA ALA A 562 10.64 -24.77 -31.22
C ALA A 562 12.08 -24.37 -30.81
N ILE A 563 12.25 -23.20 -30.21
CA ILE A 563 13.54 -22.75 -29.65
C ILE A 563 13.97 -23.64 -28.47
N GLU A 564 13.06 -23.97 -27.56
CA GLU A 564 13.35 -24.87 -26.44
C GLU A 564 13.72 -26.29 -26.93
N GLU A 565 13.00 -26.78 -27.93
CA GLU A 565 13.23 -28.12 -28.49
C GLU A 565 14.57 -28.18 -29.27
N ASN A 566 14.90 -27.15 -30.05
CA ASN A 566 16.20 -27.02 -30.71
C ASN A 566 17.36 -26.97 -29.69
N ALA A 567 17.24 -26.19 -28.63
CA ALA A 567 18.26 -26.13 -27.58
C ALA A 567 18.43 -27.51 -26.89
N ARG A 568 17.34 -28.26 -26.71
CA ARG A 568 17.37 -29.63 -26.18
C ARG A 568 18.07 -30.62 -27.15
N LEU A 569 17.78 -30.51 -28.44
CA LEU A 569 18.39 -31.32 -29.49
C LEU A 569 19.90 -31.02 -29.65
N GLU A 570 20.31 -29.78 -29.59
CA GLU A 570 21.74 -29.39 -29.59
C GLU A 570 22.51 -30.00 -28.42
N LEU A 571 21.91 -29.96 -27.23
CA LEU A 571 22.50 -30.53 -26.00
C LEU A 571 22.60 -32.06 -26.10
N LEU A 572 21.61 -32.70 -26.72
CA LEU A 572 21.60 -34.15 -26.97
C LEU A 572 22.67 -34.51 -28.01
N ASN A 573 22.74 -33.76 -29.11
CA ASN A 573 23.75 -33.96 -30.16
C ASN A 573 25.18 -33.82 -29.63
N LYS A 574 25.42 -32.81 -28.76
CA LYS A 574 26.71 -32.65 -28.09
C LYS A 574 27.05 -33.88 -27.23
N LYS A 575 26.13 -34.41 -26.45
CA LYS A 575 26.34 -35.63 -25.66
C LYS A 575 26.61 -36.87 -26.52
N ILE A 576 25.89 -36.95 -27.64
CA ILE A 576 26.12 -38.08 -28.59
C ILE A 576 27.52 -37.99 -29.21
N LYS A 577 27.94 -36.78 -29.65
CA LYS A 577 29.32 -36.57 -30.18
C LYS A 577 30.39 -36.91 -29.15
N GLU A 578 30.23 -36.50 -27.92
CA GLU A 578 31.16 -36.82 -26.82
C GLU A 578 31.27 -38.32 -26.58
N LYS A 579 30.13 -39.02 -26.59
CA LYS A 579 30.11 -40.51 -26.47
C LYS A 579 30.77 -41.19 -27.69
N LEU A 580 30.48 -40.67 -28.88
CA LEU A 580 31.03 -41.25 -30.14
C LEU A 580 32.57 -41.12 -30.19
N ILE A 581 33.11 -40.01 -29.74
CA ILE A 581 34.56 -39.80 -29.58
C ILE A 581 35.12 -40.79 -28.55
N GLY A 582 34.46 -41.00 -27.41
CA GLY A 582 34.87 -41.95 -26.40
C GLY A 582 34.84 -43.41 -26.91
N TYR A 583 33.81 -43.78 -27.71
CA TYR A 583 33.77 -45.09 -28.35
C TYR A 583 34.84 -45.29 -29.41
N GLN A 584 35.19 -44.24 -30.17
CA GLN A 584 36.24 -44.25 -31.16
C GLN A 584 37.61 -44.43 -30.52
N GLU A 585 37.87 -43.70 -29.42
CA GLU A 585 39.10 -43.91 -28.63
C GLU A 585 39.21 -45.32 -28.04
N LEU A 586 38.10 -45.85 -27.56
CA LEU A 586 38.05 -47.22 -27.01
C LEU A 586 38.32 -48.28 -28.14
N PHE A 587 37.71 -48.05 -29.30
CA PHE A 587 37.91 -48.94 -30.47
C PHE A 587 39.36 -48.91 -30.94
N ASP A 588 39.96 -47.72 -31.06
CA ASP A 588 41.38 -47.55 -31.43
C ASP A 588 42.32 -48.21 -30.39
N HIS A 589 41.96 -48.08 -29.11
CA HIS A 589 42.71 -48.74 -28.03
C HIS A 589 42.60 -50.26 -28.15
N ASN A 590 41.42 -50.82 -28.37
CA ASN A 590 41.20 -52.28 -28.54
C ASN A 590 41.93 -52.82 -29.76
N GLN A 591 41.89 -52.08 -30.88
CA GLN A 591 42.64 -52.44 -32.12
C GLN A 591 44.16 -52.52 -31.84
N ARG A 592 44.68 -51.53 -31.09
CA ARG A 592 46.12 -51.54 -30.69
C ARG A 592 46.45 -52.75 -29.78
N MET A 593 45.56 -53.11 -28.86
CA MET A 593 45.75 -54.24 -27.98
C MET A 593 45.71 -55.57 -28.74
N ILE A 594 44.85 -55.70 -29.76
CA ILE A 594 44.79 -56.87 -30.64
C ILE A 594 46.08 -57.02 -31.42
N VAL A 595 46.60 -55.93 -32.03
CA VAL A 595 47.87 -55.94 -32.78
C VAL A 595 49.06 -56.28 -31.87
N LEU A 596 49.05 -55.75 -30.62
CA LEU A 596 50.09 -56.09 -29.64
C LEU A 596 50.01 -57.57 -29.21
N GLY A 597 48.81 -58.08 -28.99
CA GLY A 597 48.58 -59.46 -28.65
C GLY A 597 49.07 -60.43 -29.74
N ASN A 598 48.76 -60.10 -31.00
CA ASN A 598 49.26 -60.91 -32.14
C ASN A 598 50.80 -60.92 -32.22
N LYS A 599 51.47 -59.79 -32.01
CA LYS A 599 52.93 -59.73 -31.97
C LYS A 599 53.52 -60.49 -30.79
N VAL A 600 52.86 -60.50 -29.63
CA VAL A 600 53.30 -61.32 -28.48
C VAL A 600 53.13 -62.80 -28.79
N ASN A 601 52.03 -63.21 -29.45
CA ASN A 601 51.82 -64.61 -29.89
C ASN A 601 52.86 -65.03 -30.91
N GLU A 602 53.22 -64.17 -31.92
CA GLU A 602 54.31 -64.47 -32.88
C GLU A 602 55.65 -64.69 -32.16
N VAL A 603 55.94 -63.92 -31.11
CA VAL A 603 57.19 -64.16 -30.35
C VAL A 603 57.10 -65.43 -29.51
N ALA A 604 55.91 -65.78 -28.99
CA ALA A 604 55.66 -67.04 -28.26
C ALA A 604 55.79 -68.20 -29.18
N ASP A 605 55.20 -68.20 -30.39
CA ASP A 605 55.28 -69.28 -31.40
C ASP A 605 56.76 -69.53 -31.82
N ARG A 606 57.52 -68.51 -32.07
CA ARG A 606 58.99 -68.63 -32.35
C ARG A 606 59.76 -69.26 -31.18
N PHE A 607 59.33 -69.00 -29.94
CA PHE A 607 59.94 -69.63 -28.79
C PHE A 607 59.55 -71.14 -28.69
N PHE A 608 58.30 -71.54 -28.96
CA PHE A 608 57.92 -72.92 -28.99
C PHE A 608 58.58 -73.69 -30.07
N GLU A 609 58.87 -73.07 -31.24
CA GLU A 609 59.61 -73.73 -32.33
C GLU A 609 61.12 -73.92 -32.01
N ASN A 610 61.76 -72.99 -31.37
CA ASN A 610 63.24 -72.96 -31.22
C ASN A 610 63.72 -73.25 -29.77
N ASN A 611 62.89 -73.27 -28.78
CA ASN A 611 63.08 -73.49 -27.33
C ASN A 611 64.30 -72.76 -26.70
N LYS A 612 64.73 -71.64 -27.29
CA LYS A 612 65.92 -70.82 -26.84
C LYS A 612 65.43 -69.58 -26.05
N LYS A 613 65.81 -69.47 -24.77
CA LYS A 613 65.39 -68.36 -23.86
C LYS A 613 66.01 -67.01 -24.21
N ARG A 614 67.21 -66.92 -24.73
CA ARG A 614 67.90 -65.63 -25.07
C ARG A 614 67.22 -64.88 -26.21
N PRO A 615 66.80 -65.45 -27.33
CA PRO A 615 66.09 -64.75 -28.40
C PRO A 615 64.70 -64.27 -27.93
N LEU A 616 63.96 -65.04 -27.09
CA LEU A 616 62.68 -64.64 -26.54
C LEU A 616 62.76 -63.34 -25.77
N VAL A 617 63.71 -63.26 -24.86
CA VAL A 617 63.94 -62.03 -24.07
C VAL A 617 64.28 -60.81 -24.95
N ALA A 618 65.17 -61.04 -25.98
CA ALA A 618 65.49 -59.97 -26.91
C ALA A 618 64.33 -59.48 -27.76
N ASP A 619 63.48 -60.39 -28.25
CA ASP A 619 62.29 -60.01 -29.03
C ASP A 619 61.23 -59.35 -28.18
N LEU A 620 61.03 -59.79 -26.96
CA LEU A 620 60.10 -59.13 -25.98
C LEU A 620 60.59 -57.73 -25.62
N LEU A 621 61.90 -57.55 -25.37
CA LEU A 621 62.48 -56.20 -25.12
C LEU A 621 62.32 -55.29 -26.33
N ARG A 622 62.55 -55.77 -27.56
CA ARG A 622 62.30 -55.00 -28.79
C ARG A 622 60.86 -54.62 -28.98
N LEU A 623 59.89 -55.48 -28.61
CA LEU A 623 58.47 -55.18 -28.60
C LEU A 623 58.12 -54.08 -27.57
N VAL A 624 58.67 -54.16 -26.37
CA VAL A 624 58.45 -53.17 -25.30
C VAL A 624 59.09 -51.81 -25.66
N ASP A 625 60.29 -51.85 -26.21
CA ASP A 625 61.00 -50.62 -26.65
C ASP A 625 60.29 -49.98 -27.85
N GLY A 626 59.77 -50.82 -28.78
CA GLY A 626 59.03 -50.36 -29.93
C GLY A 626 57.71 -49.73 -29.56
N GLU A 627 56.99 -50.22 -28.55
CA GLU A 627 55.74 -49.63 -28.05
C GLU A 627 56.03 -48.41 -27.14
N ASN A 628 57.09 -48.41 -26.37
CA ASN A 628 57.49 -47.24 -25.58
C ASN A 628 57.95 -46.06 -26.46
N SER A 629 58.61 -46.30 -27.57
CA SER A 629 59.01 -45.27 -28.52
C SER A 629 57.84 -44.60 -29.24
N LYS A 630 56.73 -45.32 -29.40
CA LYS A 630 55.46 -44.84 -29.98
C LYS A 630 54.67 -43.95 -28.98
N ARG A 631 54.99 -43.99 -27.69
CA ARG A 631 54.37 -43.08 -26.71
C ARG A 631 54.97 -41.69 -26.89
N LYS A 632 54.25 -40.82 -27.63
CA LYS A 632 54.57 -39.37 -27.70
C LYS A 632 54.65 -38.79 -26.29
N LYS A 633 55.83 -38.32 -25.86
CA LYS A 633 55.94 -37.54 -24.63
C LYS A 633 55.28 -36.21 -24.88
N LYS A 634 54.16 -35.92 -24.18
CA LYS A 634 53.46 -34.62 -24.19
C LYS A 634 54.48 -33.51 -23.84
N THR A 635 54.65 -32.52 -24.70
CA THR A 635 55.49 -31.36 -24.46
C THR A 635 55.04 -30.53 -23.25
N ALA A 636 55.92 -29.75 -22.65
CA ALA A 636 55.62 -28.94 -21.47
C ALA A 636 54.50 -27.90 -21.72
N THR A 637 54.35 -27.47 -22.99
CA THR A 637 53.30 -26.57 -23.48
C THR A 637 51.93 -27.26 -23.53
N GLU A 638 51.87 -28.50 -24.00
CA GLU A 638 50.62 -29.28 -24.04
C GLU A 638 50.12 -29.62 -22.62
N LYS A 639 51.01 -29.87 -21.66
CA LYS A 639 50.66 -30.07 -20.26
C LYS A 639 50.14 -28.78 -19.60
N LYS A 640 50.63 -27.59 -19.99
CA LYS A 640 50.10 -26.31 -19.51
C LYS A 640 48.71 -26.03 -20.07
N ILE A 641 48.47 -26.26 -21.35
CA ILE A 641 47.21 -26.08 -22.03
C ILE A 641 46.14 -27.03 -21.42
N ASP A 642 46.48 -28.31 -21.21
CA ASP A 642 45.58 -29.28 -20.56
C ASP A 642 45.21 -28.86 -19.12
N LYS A 643 46.12 -28.19 -18.40
CA LYS A 643 45.89 -27.69 -17.05
C LYS A 643 44.97 -26.45 -17.05
N GLU A 644 45.20 -25.52 -17.97
CA GLU A 644 44.36 -24.32 -18.15
C GLU A 644 42.96 -24.66 -18.64
N VAL A 645 42.81 -25.65 -19.54
CA VAL A 645 41.50 -26.11 -20.00
C VAL A 645 40.74 -26.81 -18.87
N LYS A 646 41.41 -27.62 -18.03
CA LYS A 646 40.81 -28.23 -16.85
C LYS A 646 40.41 -27.20 -15.77
N GLU A 647 41.20 -26.15 -15.54
CA GLU A 647 40.89 -25.09 -14.61
C GLU A 647 39.73 -24.21 -15.11
N LYS A 648 39.68 -23.88 -16.41
CA LYS A 648 38.56 -23.18 -17.04
C LYS A 648 37.26 -24.00 -16.96
N ALA A 649 37.31 -25.28 -17.28
CA ALA A 649 36.14 -26.17 -17.16
C ALA A 649 35.67 -26.31 -15.72
N ASN A 650 36.53 -26.37 -14.71
CA ASN A 650 36.17 -26.40 -13.30
C ASN A 650 35.60 -25.05 -12.81
N THR A 651 36.10 -23.91 -13.33
CA THR A 651 35.53 -22.60 -12.97
C THR A 651 34.19 -22.34 -13.65
N GLU A 652 33.96 -22.82 -14.87
CA GLU A 652 32.64 -22.79 -15.53
C GLU A 652 31.64 -23.73 -14.87
N ALA A 653 32.06 -24.94 -14.50
CA ALA A 653 31.23 -25.88 -13.77
C ALA A 653 30.81 -25.34 -12.36
N THR A 654 31.73 -24.66 -11.68
CA THR A 654 31.43 -24.02 -10.38
C THR A 654 30.49 -22.82 -10.55
N LYS A 655 30.67 -21.99 -11.59
CA LYS A 655 29.75 -20.90 -11.92
C LYS A 655 28.36 -21.42 -12.28
N ALA A 656 28.27 -22.46 -13.07
CA ALA A 656 27.00 -23.11 -13.42
C ALA A 656 26.31 -23.72 -12.19
N MET A 657 27.06 -24.38 -11.29
CA MET A 657 26.50 -24.90 -10.02
C MET A 657 26.01 -23.79 -9.07
N VAL A 658 26.70 -22.65 -9.03
CA VAL A 658 26.25 -21.48 -8.24
C VAL A 658 25.00 -20.86 -8.87
N GLY A 659 24.90 -20.82 -10.21
CA GLY A 659 23.71 -20.42 -10.93
C GLY A 659 22.50 -21.31 -10.61
N ILE A 660 22.67 -22.63 -10.71
CA ILE A 660 21.63 -23.61 -10.41
C ILE A 660 21.22 -23.57 -8.91
N ARG A 661 22.17 -23.32 -8.01
CA ARG A 661 21.86 -23.11 -6.58
C ARG A 661 21.08 -21.82 -6.34
N LYS A 662 21.38 -20.73 -7.04
CA LYS A 662 20.61 -19.47 -6.98
C LYS A 662 19.22 -19.63 -7.58
N GLU A 663 19.05 -20.33 -8.69
CA GLU A 663 17.73 -20.64 -9.26
C GLU A 663 16.92 -21.60 -8.40
N LYS A 664 17.54 -22.64 -7.82
CA LYS A 664 16.85 -23.52 -6.84
C LYS A 664 16.46 -22.77 -5.56
N LYS A 665 17.26 -21.78 -5.10
CA LYS A 665 16.87 -20.89 -3.99
C LYS A 665 15.75 -19.92 -4.39
N LYS A 666 15.74 -19.38 -5.63
CA LYS A 666 14.63 -18.55 -6.14
C LYS A 666 13.35 -19.40 -6.32
N LYS A 667 13.44 -20.60 -6.88
CA LYS A 667 12.27 -21.50 -6.99
C LYS A 667 11.76 -22.01 -5.64
N LYS A 668 12.62 -22.19 -4.61
CA LYS A 668 12.17 -22.49 -3.24
C LYS A 668 11.53 -21.30 -2.51
N LYS A 669 11.85 -20.04 -2.89
CA LYS A 669 11.18 -18.83 -2.37
C LYS A 669 9.88 -18.48 -3.09
N ALA A 670 9.66 -19.04 -4.29
CA ALA A 670 8.44 -18.83 -5.09
C ALA A 670 7.42 -19.97 -4.99
N ALA A 671 7.67 -21.01 -4.21
CA ALA A 671 6.66 -22.02 -3.93
C ALA A 671 5.75 -21.50 -2.81
N PRO A 672 4.43 -21.43 -3.01
CA PRO A 672 3.51 -21.06 -1.94
C PRO A 672 3.67 -22.06 -0.80
N VAL A 673 3.85 -21.55 0.40
CA VAL A 673 3.83 -22.33 1.64
C VAL A 673 2.50 -23.08 1.67
N PRO A 674 2.48 -24.41 1.74
CA PRO A 674 1.22 -25.12 1.84
C PRO A 674 0.54 -24.69 3.15
N VAL A 675 -0.58 -24.03 3.01
CA VAL A 675 -1.49 -23.77 4.13
C VAL A 675 -1.81 -25.12 4.73
N LYS A 676 -1.41 -25.36 5.97
CA LYS A 676 -1.84 -26.51 6.74
C LYS A 676 -3.35 -26.40 6.93
N VAL A 677 -4.11 -26.98 6.04
CA VAL A 677 -5.53 -27.21 6.23
C VAL A 677 -5.62 -28.18 7.41
N LYS A 678 -6.19 -27.72 8.53
CA LYS A 678 -6.59 -28.63 9.62
C LYS A 678 -7.70 -29.51 9.08
N VAL A 679 -7.34 -30.70 8.63
CA VAL A 679 -8.32 -31.71 8.25
C VAL A 679 -8.84 -32.30 9.53
N ASN A 680 -10.10 -32.09 9.84
CA ASN A 680 -10.78 -32.76 10.95
C ASN A 680 -11.18 -34.18 10.45
N PHE A 681 -10.46 -35.18 10.88
CA PHE A 681 -10.79 -36.59 10.61
C PHE A 681 -12.02 -37.03 11.41
N LYS A 682 -12.85 -37.86 10.80
CA LYS A 682 -14.02 -38.50 11.43
C LYS A 682 -13.77 -40.02 11.53
N LEU A 683 -14.43 -40.68 12.50
CA LEU A 683 -14.43 -42.13 12.59
C LEU A 683 -15.00 -42.71 11.29
N GLY A 684 -14.25 -43.67 10.70
CA GLY A 684 -14.58 -44.28 9.41
C GLY A 684 -13.89 -43.67 8.20
N ASP A 685 -13.16 -42.57 8.32
CA ASP A 685 -12.40 -41.96 7.19
C ASP A 685 -11.24 -42.90 6.77
N GLN A 686 -11.09 -43.09 5.46
CA GLN A 686 -9.95 -43.81 4.91
C GLN A 686 -8.72 -42.91 4.83
N VAL A 687 -7.64 -43.28 5.52
CA VAL A 687 -6.38 -42.52 5.54
C VAL A 687 -5.25 -43.40 5.01
N ARG A 688 -4.30 -42.74 4.31
CA ARG A 688 -3.08 -43.38 3.82
C ARG A 688 -1.90 -42.85 4.64
N LEU A 689 -1.11 -43.74 5.19
CA LEU A 689 0.12 -43.42 5.90
C LEU A 689 1.14 -42.78 4.95
N PHE A 690 1.81 -41.71 5.43
CA PHE A 690 2.71 -40.88 4.62
C PHE A 690 3.85 -41.66 3.96
N ASP A 691 4.32 -42.74 4.57
CA ASP A 691 5.46 -43.56 4.13
C ASP A 691 5.06 -44.97 3.58
N GLY A 692 3.78 -45.24 3.35
CA GLY A 692 3.31 -46.58 2.98
C GLY A 692 2.29 -46.59 1.84
N LYS A 693 2.17 -47.78 1.20
CA LYS A 693 1.09 -48.07 0.23
C LYS A 693 -0.19 -48.53 0.92
N ALA A 694 -0.17 -48.73 2.24
CA ALA A 694 -1.30 -49.22 3.00
C ALA A 694 -2.33 -48.14 3.26
N VAL A 695 -3.60 -48.44 3.02
CA VAL A 695 -4.76 -47.60 3.35
C VAL A 695 -5.45 -48.24 4.53
N GLY A 696 -5.71 -47.47 5.58
CA GLY A 696 -6.42 -47.90 6.78
C GLY A 696 -7.63 -47.02 7.05
N THR A 697 -8.58 -47.49 7.83
CA THR A 697 -9.71 -46.71 8.35
C THR A 697 -9.42 -46.23 9.78
N ILE A 698 -9.92 -45.04 10.14
CA ILE A 698 -9.79 -44.52 11.50
C ILE A 698 -10.85 -45.16 12.39
N ASP A 699 -10.41 -46.02 13.31
CA ASP A 699 -11.28 -46.76 14.23
C ASP A 699 -11.47 -46.04 15.58
N SER A 700 -10.54 -45.16 15.98
CA SER A 700 -10.66 -44.34 17.19
C SER A 700 -9.88 -43.02 17.06
N ILE A 701 -10.40 -41.97 17.68
CA ILE A 701 -9.75 -40.65 17.76
C ILE A 701 -9.62 -40.33 19.25
N GLU A 702 -8.37 -40.41 19.78
CA GLU A 702 -8.06 -39.96 21.13
C GLU A 702 -7.63 -38.48 21.10
N LYS A 703 -8.21 -37.68 21.99
CA LYS A 703 -7.77 -36.30 22.20
C LYS A 703 -6.51 -36.34 23.05
N GLU A 704 -5.36 -35.96 22.49
CA GLU A 704 -4.21 -35.59 23.30
C GLU A 704 -4.56 -34.42 24.21
N LYS A 705 -4.16 -34.56 25.49
CA LYS A 705 -4.28 -33.52 26.52
C LYS A 705 -3.33 -32.39 26.29
#